data_691e775c3e4a09b8075eb8a610c36bda
#
_entry.id   691e775c3e4a09b8075eb8a610c36bda
#
_cell.length_a   1.000
_cell.length_b   1.000
_cell.length_c   1.000
_cell.angle_alpha   90.00
_cell.angle_beta   90.00
_cell.angle_gamma   90.00
#
_symmetry.space_group_name_H-M   'P 1'
#
loop_
_entity.id
_entity.type
_entity.pdbx_description
1 polymer ?
#
loop_
_entity_poly.entity_id
_entity_poly.type
_entity_poly.pdbx_seq_one_letter_code
_entity_poly.pdbx_strand_id
1 'polypeptide(L)'
;MHHSSAPSDNKQHHDAGIQPPRAQAQPPVPPRAQSRPLDPPRSFHGDSFADPFQWLRCADDPAVIDLVEKENAWADHVTAPLHALSDTLVSEFKAHTVETDVTVPIRIGQYWYFDRTAEGSQYVSHQRVPVTLVNDESPAHVDAAPLAPPTIHADRPAPGEETVIDENAQAAGEEFFSVGEWAPSPDGTRVAWLKDTSGDERYTLVVTDIASGRTVDEKVTNVGYGVAWSADSASVLYTRVDDAWRACQVWLHVVGEDPAHDRRLLDEPDERFEVYFEQARDPNWVVITSASTSTSEVWLWPTLQPHHMPVSVTGRRPGVLVSAEPAGDHLLLIHTADSREGSLAIAPLPQVRDEGGAAESVDYSTWHTLIEADSQGPRLLDVEAYESMCVISMRRDGQTWLDYMTRTAPTTPEAAAASARQHRPDYAQIWSEPRAVLPGAHDNGAVLTMNTVGQLDWHDRLILVECQSITQPPRTVAVDPRDGSAHVLREKAVPGWDAEQRAGYVEERVWVTARDGHTRIPVTLVHRRDAACDGRAAGWLYGYGSYEISNDPEFSVLRLPAIQRGVVFALAHIRGGGEMGRWWYEDGRREVKTHTFTDFIDVGRFLVDAGWVAPHRLIAEGRSAGGLLMGAVTNMAPDLFRVILAGVPFVDALTSILDPSLPLTVGEWEEWGNPIEDREIYTVMKSYSPYENVADGVEYPAIMASTSINDTRVLFGEPLKWVQRLRQATAGNTTAAGRASELGSAAVTTTFAGQSDPTERPIIMRTQMVAGHRGPSGRYGHWASRAEEFAFALSQVGINE
;
A
#
# COMPACT_ATOMS: atom_id res chain seq x y z
N MET A 1 28.05 -41.10 61.60
CA MET A 1 29.41 -41.06 62.05
C MET A 1 30.01 -39.79 61.50
N HIS A 2 30.06 -38.72 62.33
CA HIS A 2 31.24 -38.14 62.93
C HIS A 2 32.26 -37.64 61.92
N HIS A 3 32.79 -36.44 61.89
CA HIS A 3 33.03 -35.25 62.79
C HIS A 3 33.24 -34.05 61.95
N SER A 4 32.66 -32.91 62.17
CA SER A 4 33.03 -31.80 63.05
C SER A 4 34.48 -31.33 62.96
N SER A 5 34.67 -30.08 62.42
CA SER A 5 35.45 -29.01 63.04
C SER A 5 35.50 -27.79 62.16
N ALA A 6 35.02 -26.66 62.68
CA ALA A 6 35.47 -25.30 62.38
C ALA A 6 36.43 -24.89 63.53
N PRO A 7 37.04 -23.68 63.59
CA PRO A 7 37.25 -22.55 62.70
C PRO A 7 38.67 -21.99 62.66
N SER A 8 38.98 -21.05 61.83
CA SER A 8 39.97 -20.02 62.20
C SER A 8 39.74 -18.75 61.39
N ASP A 9 39.44 -17.71 62.13
CA ASP A 9 39.43 -16.29 61.71
C ASP A 9 40.79 -15.89 61.12
N ASN A 10 40.72 -15.23 59.95
CA ASN A 10 41.85 -14.37 59.54
C ASN A 10 41.23 -13.10 58.88
N LYS A 11 41.14 -12.03 59.64
CA LYS A 11 40.85 -10.69 59.22
C LYS A 11 42.04 -10.18 58.38
N GLN A 12 41.84 -10.09 57.04
CA GLN A 12 42.67 -9.24 56.19
C GLN A 12 41.87 -7.98 55.82
N HIS A 13 42.43 -6.86 56.25
CA HIS A 13 41.99 -5.51 55.83
C HIS A 13 42.20 -5.42 54.31
N HIS A 14 41.13 -5.31 53.57
CA HIS A 14 41.18 -4.83 52.18
C HIS A 14 41.06 -3.34 52.18
N ASP A 15 42.14 -2.69 51.79
CA ASP A 15 42.17 -1.28 51.37
C ASP A 15 41.13 -1.04 50.30
N ALA A 16 40.16 -0.16 50.59
CA ALA A 16 39.20 0.29 49.60
C ALA A 16 39.92 1.24 48.63
N GLY A 17 40.47 0.69 47.54
CA GLY A 17 40.99 1.48 46.45
C GLY A 17 39.82 2.25 45.79
N ILE A 18 39.87 3.58 45.85
CA ILE A 18 39.00 4.50 45.18
C ILE A 18 39.14 4.21 43.68
N GLN A 19 38.13 3.54 43.06
CA GLN A 19 38.04 3.44 41.62
C GLN A 19 37.94 4.87 41.04
N PRO A 20 38.74 5.18 40.00
CA PRO A 20 38.55 6.48 39.33
C PRO A 20 37.14 6.56 38.78
N PRO A 21 36.50 7.75 38.77
CA PRO A 21 35.18 7.93 38.23
C PRO A 21 35.21 7.38 36.78
N ARG A 22 34.24 6.51 36.46
CA ARG A 22 33.99 6.10 35.07
C ARG A 22 33.93 7.37 34.24
N ALA A 23 34.84 7.49 33.25
CA ALA A 23 34.74 8.55 32.29
C ALA A 23 33.29 8.60 31.80
N GLN A 24 32.60 9.72 31.96
CA GLN A 24 31.29 9.92 31.39
C GLN A 24 31.47 9.74 29.88
N ALA A 25 30.80 8.74 29.32
CA ALA A 25 30.77 8.54 27.88
C ALA A 25 30.32 9.84 27.26
N GLN A 26 31.07 10.38 26.33
CA GLN A 26 30.62 11.54 25.56
C GLN A 26 29.26 11.18 24.93
N PRO A 27 28.32 12.12 24.91
CA PRO A 27 27.03 11.89 24.23
C PRO A 27 27.31 11.48 22.78
N PRO A 28 26.57 10.51 22.23
CA PRO A 28 26.73 10.12 20.84
C PRO A 28 26.51 11.35 19.96
N VAL A 29 27.28 11.41 18.88
CA VAL A 29 27.15 12.45 17.85
C VAL A 29 26.53 11.85 16.61
N PRO A 30 25.81 12.65 15.77
CA PRO A 30 25.25 12.14 14.53
C PRO A 30 26.31 11.44 13.67
N PRO A 31 26.08 10.21 13.20
CA PRO A 31 27.00 9.50 12.33
C PRO A 31 27.24 10.27 11.04
N ARG A 32 28.46 10.17 10.51
CA ARG A 32 28.83 10.83 9.26
C ARG A 32 29.58 9.86 8.36
N ALA A 33 29.06 9.68 7.14
CA ALA A 33 29.72 8.92 6.10
C ALA A 33 30.94 9.69 5.57
N GLN A 34 31.99 8.95 5.24
CA GLN A 34 33.13 9.51 4.55
C GLN A 34 32.75 9.82 3.10
N SER A 35 33.05 11.04 2.63
CA SER A 35 32.89 11.38 1.23
C SER A 35 33.87 10.57 0.36
N ARG A 36 33.34 9.83 -0.61
CA ARG A 36 34.11 9.04 -1.61
C ARG A 36 33.57 9.36 -3.00
N PRO A 37 33.95 10.53 -3.59
CA PRO A 37 33.42 10.93 -4.89
C PRO A 37 33.71 9.89 -5.97
N LEU A 38 32.76 9.70 -6.88
CA LEU A 38 32.93 8.84 -8.06
C LEU A 38 34.05 9.35 -8.95
N ASP A 39 34.94 8.44 -9.41
CA ASP A 39 35.98 8.73 -10.40
C ASP A 39 36.02 7.57 -11.43
N PRO A 40 35.56 7.78 -12.69
CA PRO A 40 35.03 9.04 -13.24
C PRO A 40 33.64 9.38 -12.65
N PRO A 41 33.28 10.67 -12.65
CA PRO A 41 31.93 11.08 -12.24
C PRO A 41 30.86 10.55 -13.22
N ARG A 42 29.64 10.31 -12.71
CA ARG A 42 28.47 10.00 -13.51
C ARG A 42 28.22 11.15 -14.50
N SER A 43 28.00 10.84 -15.77
CA SER A 43 27.79 11.87 -16.80
C SER A 43 26.68 11.47 -17.77
N PHE A 44 25.64 12.32 -17.88
CA PHE A 44 24.54 12.19 -18.82
C PHE A 44 24.24 13.56 -19.44
N HIS A 45 23.95 13.60 -20.72
CA HIS A 45 23.54 14.80 -21.48
C HIS A 45 24.47 16.01 -21.33
N GLY A 46 25.74 15.79 -21.02
CA GLY A 46 26.75 16.85 -20.81
C GLY A 46 26.76 17.39 -19.37
N ASP A 47 25.94 16.87 -18.48
CA ASP A 47 26.02 17.12 -17.04
C ASP A 47 26.87 16.04 -16.36
N SER A 48 27.54 16.41 -15.26
CA SER A 48 28.47 15.54 -14.55
C SER A 48 28.33 15.69 -13.04
N PHE A 49 28.18 14.54 -12.35
CA PHE A 49 27.99 14.48 -10.91
C PHE A 49 28.87 13.40 -10.27
N ALA A 50 29.76 13.84 -9.37
CA ALA A 50 30.76 12.98 -8.74
C ALA A 50 30.26 12.24 -7.51
N ASP A 51 29.01 12.20 -7.24
CA ASP A 51 28.27 11.57 -6.12
C ASP A 51 29.15 11.10 -4.95
N PRO A 52 29.29 11.89 -3.87
CA PRO A 52 30.20 11.55 -2.78
C PRO A 52 29.76 10.38 -1.93
N PHE A 53 28.51 9.96 -2.04
CA PHE A 53 27.89 8.93 -1.21
C PHE A 53 27.34 7.72 -2.00
N GLN A 54 27.65 7.60 -3.30
CA GLN A 54 27.22 6.45 -4.11
C GLN A 54 27.58 5.10 -3.50
N TRP A 55 28.73 5.01 -2.82
CA TRP A 55 29.19 3.77 -2.18
C TRP A 55 28.23 3.27 -1.07
N LEU A 56 27.35 4.12 -0.52
CA LEU A 56 26.37 3.76 0.49
C LEU A 56 25.23 2.87 -0.05
N ARG A 57 25.15 2.69 -1.36
CA ARG A 57 24.18 1.78 -1.99
C ARG A 57 24.62 0.30 -1.96
N CYS A 58 25.87 0.04 -1.57
CA CYS A 58 26.41 -1.32 -1.55
C CYS A 58 26.05 -2.02 -0.23
N ALA A 59 25.00 -2.85 -0.25
CA ALA A 59 24.56 -3.60 0.92
C ALA A 59 25.61 -4.59 1.43
N ASP A 60 26.48 -5.08 0.57
CA ASP A 60 27.53 -6.05 0.92
C ASP A 60 28.79 -5.42 1.54
N ASP A 61 28.91 -4.08 1.55
CA ASP A 61 30.05 -3.40 2.19
C ASP A 61 29.86 -3.36 3.72
N PRO A 62 30.69 -4.03 4.51
CA PRO A 62 30.59 -4.00 5.97
C PRO A 62 30.62 -2.58 6.57
N ALA A 63 31.25 -1.63 5.89
CA ALA A 63 31.29 -0.24 6.34
C ALA A 63 29.92 0.45 6.19
N VAL A 64 29.08 0.01 5.25
CA VAL A 64 27.71 0.49 5.10
C VAL A 64 26.85 -0.05 6.22
N ILE A 65 26.94 -1.35 6.52
CA ILE A 65 26.18 -1.98 7.62
C ILE A 65 26.57 -1.34 8.97
N ASP A 66 27.88 -1.18 9.25
CA ASP A 66 28.36 -0.49 10.46
C ASP A 66 27.82 0.95 10.56
N LEU A 67 27.67 1.65 9.43
CA LEU A 67 27.06 2.99 9.42
C LEU A 67 25.55 2.92 9.73
N VAL A 68 24.82 1.97 9.16
CA VAL A 68 23.41 1.75 9.42
C VAL A 68 23.16 1.45 10.92
N GLU A 69 23.99 0.59 11.53
CA GLU A 69 23.91 0.29 12.97
C GLU A 69 24.16 1.56 13.81
N LYS A 70 25.10 2.41 13.41
CA LYS A 70 25.34 3.70 14.08
C LYS A 70 24.20 4.69 13.88
N GLU A 71 23.54 4.67 12.72
CA GLU A 71 22.33 5.47 12.48
C GLU A 71 21.19 5.05 13.41
N ASN A 72 20.98 3.75 13.57
CA ASN A 72 20.00 3.23 14.52
C ASN A 72 20.34 3.63 15.97
N ALA A 73 21.60 3.50 16.37
CA ALA A 73 22.04 3.92 17.72
C ALA A 73 21.89 5.45 17.94
N TRP A 74 22.09 6.25 16.90
CA TRP A 74 21.81 7.68 16.96
C TRP A 74 20.32 7.97 17.06
N ALA A 75 19.48 7.29 16.28
CA ALA A 75 18.04 7.40 16.38
C ALA A 75 17.55 7.03 17.78
N ASP A 76 18.05 5.93 18.39
CA ASP A 76 17.74 5.52 19.77
C ASP A 76 18.09 6.63 20.78
N HIS A 77 19.24 7.27 20.60
CA HIS A 77 19.64 8.38 21.48
C HIS A 77 18.70 9.58 21.37
N VAL A 78 18.31 9.95 20.17
CA VAL A 78 17.41 11.10 19.92
C VAL A 78 15.99 10.80 20.40
N THR A 79 15.50 9.58 20.22
CA THR A 79 14.14 9.18 20.62
C THR A 79 14.04 8.72 22.06
N ALA A 80 15.14 8.44 22.76
CA ALA A 80 15.13 8.00 24.15
C ALA A 80 14.27 8.88 25.10
N PRO A 81 14.29 10.23 25.01
CA PRO A 81 13.41 11.08 25.81
C PRO A 81 11.92 10.91 25.51
N LEU A 82 11.57 10.32 24.35
CA LEU A 82 10.23 10.15 23.83
C LEU A 82 9.64 8.76 24.12
N HIS A 83 10.39 7.85 24.73
CA HIS A 83 9.93 6.49 24.99
C HIS A 83 8.62 6.48 25.81
N ALA A 84 8.48 7.34 26.80
CA ALA A 84 7.24 7.42 27.59
C ALA A 84 6.03 7.81 26.74
N LEU A 85 6.18 8.74 25.79
CA LEU A 85 5.12 9.10 24.84
C LEU A 85 4.85 7.96 23.86
N SER A 86 5.90 7.30 23.35
CA SER A 86 5.76 6.15 22.47
C SER A 86 5.01 5.00 23.15
N ASP A 87 5.35 4.66 24.39
CA ASP A 87 4.66 3.64 25.19
C ASP A 87 3.18 4.00 25.44
N THR A 88 2.90 5.30 25.68
CA THR A 88 1.54 5.81 25.80
C THR A 88 0.77 5.62 24.51
N LEU A 89 1.35 5.96 23.35
CA LEU A 89 0.73 5.80 22.03
C LEU A 89 0.43 4.33 21.72
N VAL A 90 1.37 3.41 22.00
CA VAL A 90 1.12 1.97 21.85
C VAL A 90 -0.05 1.52 22.72
N SER A 91 -0.12 2.02 23.96
CA SER A 91 -1.21 1.72 24.90
C SER A 91 -2.55 2.26 24.39
N GLU A 92 -2.56 3.45 23.77
CA GLU A 92 -3.75 4.06 23.16
C GLU A 92 -4.18 3.30 21.90
N PHE A 93 -3.25 2.87 21.03
CA PHE A 93 -3.55 2.01 19.87
C PHE A 93 -4.22 0.71 20.32
N LYS A 94 -3.67 0.09 21.38
CA LYS A 94 -4.27 -1.10 21.98
C LYS A 94 -5.64 -0.81 22.57
N ALA A 95 -5.80 0.31 23.29
CA ALA A 95 -7.07 0.68 23.92
C ALA A 95 -8.20 0.94 22.91
N HIS A 96 -7.86 1.41 21.70
CA HIS A 96 -8.82 1.61 20.61
C HIS A 96 -9.03 0.36 19.72
N THR A 97 -8.34 -0.75 20.00
CA THR A 97 -8.43 -1.97 19.21
C THR A 97 -9.12 -3.09 19.98
N VAL A 98 -10.14 -3.68 19.38
CA VAL A 98 -10.67 -4.97 19.83
C VAL A 98 -9.73 -6.04 19.29
N GLU A 99 -8.87 -6.59 20.16
CA GLU A 99 -7.84 -7.53 19.70
C GLU A 99 -8.40 -8.92 19.38
N THR A 100 -9.45 -9.37 20.11
CA THR A 100 -10.16 -10.60 19.81
C THR A 100 -11.34 -10.29 18.90
N ASP A 101 -11.17 -10.51 17.61
CA ASP A 101 -12.10 -10.08 16.57
C ASP A 101 -12.21 -11.10 15.43
N VAL A 102 -13.26 -10.95 14.60
CA VAL A 102 -13.47 -11.74 13.38
C VAL A 102 -13.91 -10.84 12.23
N THR A 103 -13.55 -11.15 11.00
CA THR A 103 -14.06 -10.46 9.81
C THR A 103 -15.48 -10.94 9.46
N VAL A 104 -16.18 -10.24 8.58
CA VAL A 104 -17.40 -10.75 7.95
C VAL A 104 -17.01 -11.89 7.03
N PRO A 105 -17.68 -13.08 7.14
CA PRO A 105 -17.34 -14.20 6.29
C PRO A 105 -17.64 -13.94 4.82
N ILE A 106 -16.76 -14.39 3.94
CA ILE A 106 -16.95 -14.45 2.49
C ILE A 106 -17.13 -15.87 2.04
N ARG A 107 -17.99 -16.11 1.05
CA ARG A 107 -18.24 -17.43 0.52
C ARG A 107 -17.23 -17.80 -0.56
N ILE A 108 -16.71 -19.03 -0.50
CA ILE A 108 -15.99 -19.66 -1.61
C ILE A 108 -16.48 -21.12 -1.67
N GLY A 109 -17.26 -21.44 -2.69
CA GLY A 109 -17.86 -22.75 -2.88
C GLY A 109 -18.74 -23.19 -1.71
N GLN A 110 -18.34 -24.23 -1.00
CA GLN A 110 -19.12 -24.85 0.09
C GLN A 110 -18.75 -24.33 1.49
N TYR A 111 -17.89 -23.31 1.59
CA TYR A 111 -17.42 -22.80 2.87
C TYR A 111 -17.54 -21.28 2.94
N TRP A 112 -17.74 -20.78 4.18
CA TRP A 112 -17.56 -19.41 4.57
C TRP A 112 -16.17 -19.24 5.16
N TYR A 113 -15.36 -18.37 4.60
CA TYR A 113 -14.00 -18.05 5.05
C TYR A 113 -13.98 -16.71 5.78
N PHE A 114 -13.20 -16.63 6.86
CA PHE A 114 -13.05 -15.42 7.67
C PHE A 114 -11.75 -15.44 8.44
N ASP A 115 -11.30 -14.24 8.84
CA ASP A 115 -10.12 -14.08 9.66
C ASP A 115 -10.52 -13.96 11.13
N ARG A 116 -9.72 -14.56 11.99
CA ARG A 116 -9.83 -14.46 13.43
C ARG A 116 -8.54 -13.92 14.01
N THR A 117 -8.65 -12.92 14.91
CA THR A 117 -7.56 -12.45 15.73
C THR A 117 -7.83 -12.76 17.20
N ALA A 118 -6.79 -12.86 18.00
CA ALA A 118 -6.90 -13.04 19.45
C ALA A 118 -6.03 -12.02 20.19
N GLU A 119 -6.37 -11.74 21.44
CA GLU A 119 -5.55 -10.89 22.30
C GLU A 119 -4.15 -11.50 22.45
N GLY A 120 -3.12 -10.70 22.26
CA GLY A 120 -1.72 -11.13 22.34
C GLY A 120 -1.16 -11.76 21.05
N SER A 121 -1.99 -12.04 20.03
CA SER A 121 -1.53 -12.57 18.75
C SER A 121 -0.93 -11.49 17.86
N GLN A 122 0.18 -11.80 17.19
CA GLN A 122 0.86 -10.92 16.25
C GLN A 122 0.16 -10.91 14.89
N TYR A 123 -0.40 -12.05 14.47
CA TYR A 123 -0.94 -12.31 13.14
C TYR A 123 -2.39 -12.79 13.22
N VAL A 124 -3.02 -12.91 12.08
CA VAL A 124 -4.36 -13.48 11.94
C VAL A 124 -4.29 -15.01 11.88
N SER A 125 -5.46 -15.62 12.06
CA SER A 125 -5.68 -17.03 11.75
C SER A 125 -6.84 -17.12 10.78
N HIS A 126 -6.61 -17.67 9.59
CA HIS A 126 -7.61 -17.87 8.56
C HIS A 126 -8.46 -19.08 8.90
N GLN A 127 -9.76 -18.89 8.96
CA GLN A 127 -10.74 -19.89 9.38
C GLN A 127 -11.78 -20.14 8.30
N ARG A 128 -12.45 -21.30 8.38
CA ARG A 128 -13.63 -21.55 7.55
C ARG A 128 -14.68 -22.36 8.31
N VAL A 129 -15.93 -22.26 7.85
CA VAL A 129 -17.06 -23.10 8.31
C VAL A 129 -17.87 -23.60 7.13
N PRO A 130 -18.38 -24.84 7.14
CA PRO A 130 -19.25 -25.33 6.09
C PRO A 130 -20.55 -24.51 6.01
N VAL A 131 -20.96 -24.13 4.81
CA VAL A 131 -22.22 -23.40 4.57
C VAL A 131 -23.40 -24.12 5.19
N THR A 132 -23.48 -25.46 5.06
CA THR A 132 -24.59 -26.29 5.55
C THR A 132 -24.71 -26.36 7.07
N LEU A 133 -23.66 -25.99 7.84
CA LEU A 133 -23.70 -26.04 9.31
C LEU A 133 -24.15 -24.73 9.97
N VAL A 134 -24.02 -23.62 9.24
CA VAL A 134 -24.28 -22.27 9.78
C VAL A 134 -25.52 -21.61 9.15
N ASN A 135 -25.91 -22.06 7.97
CA ASN A 135 -27.14 -21.64 7.30
C ASN A 135 -28.11 -22.82 7.25
N ASP A 136 -29.28 -22.67 7.85
CA ASP A 136 -30.31 -23.73 7.97
C ASP A 136 -30.99 -24.09 6.62
N GLU A 137 -30.56 -23.44 5.50
CA GLU A 137 -31.18 -23.60 4.19
C GLU A 137 -30.23 -24.30 3.20
N SER A 138 -30.80 -25.36 2.58
CA SER A 138 -30.14 -26.10 1.50
C SER A 138 -30.07 -25.23 0.24
N PRO A 139 -28.92 -25.12 -0.46
CA PRO A 139 -28.73 -24.24 -1.61
C PRO A 139 -29.50 -24.61 -2.89
N ALA A 140 -30.59 -25.34 -2.78
CA ALA A 140 -31.19 -26.08 -3.89
C ALA A 140 -32.28 -25.35 -4.70
N HIS A 141 -32.58 -24.07 -4.47
CA HIS A 141 -33.60 -23.37 -5.24
C HIS A 141 -33.15 -22.01 -5.75
N VAL A 142 -33.23 -21.83 -7.07
CA VAL A 142 -32.96 -20.60 -7.81
C VAL A 142 -33.81 -19.38 -7.36
N ASP A 143 -34.92 -19.66 -6.64
CA ASP A 143 -35.84 -18.65 -6.09
C ASP A 143 -35.67 -18.43 -4.57
N ALA A 144 -34.67 -19.03 -3.93
CA ALA A 144 -34.40 -18.82 -2.50
C ALA A 144 -33.90 -17.37 -2.23
N ALA A 145 -34.12 -16.89 -1.01
CA ALA A 145 -33.55 -15.63 -0.57
C ALA A 145 -32.01 -15.66 -0.72
N PRO A 146 -31.33 -14.51 -0.98
CA PRO A 146 -29.89 -14.46 -1.05
C PRO A 146 -29.27 -15.02 0.23
N LEU A 147 -28.20 -15.82 0.08
CA LEU A 147 -27.51 -16.42 1.22
C LEU A 147 -26.66 -15.31 1.88
N ALA A 148 -27.10 -14.86 3.05
CA ALA A 148 -26.37 -13.84 3.81
C ALA A 148 -25.20 -14.48 4.57
N PRO A 149 -24.08 -13.76 4.74
CA PRO A 149 -22.99 -14.22 5.60
C PRO A 149 -23.48 -14.54 7.01
N PRO A 150 -23.06 -15.68 7.60
CA PRO A 150 -23.44 -16.02 8.96
C PRO A 150 -22.79 -15.10 9.99
N THR A 151 -23.46 -14.92 11.13
CA THR A 151 -22.85 -14.21 12.25
C THR A 151 -21.86 -15.12 12.97
N ILE A 152 -20.58 -14.82 12.88
CA ILE A 152 -19.50 -15.50 13.60
C ILE A 152 -19.19 -14.72 14.88
N HIS A 153 -19.01 -15.44 16.00
CA HIS A 153 -18.64 -14.84 17.28
C HIS A 153 -17.12 -14.86 17.47
N ALA A 154 -16.57 -13.73 17.92
CA ALA A 154 -15.13 -13.61 18.13
C ALA A 154 -14.63 -14.42 19.34
N ASP A 155 -15.46 -14.62 20.37
CA ASP A 155 -15.13 -15.23 21.66
C ASP A 155 -15.23 -16.75 21.68
N ARG A 156 -15.73 -17.38 20.62
CA ARG A 156 -15.90 -18.84 20.54
C ARG A 156 -15.90 -19.32 19.09
N PRO A 157 -15.45 -20.57 18.85
CA PRO A 157 -15.51 -21.17 17.52
C PRO A 157 -16.96 -21.41 17.09
N ALA A 158 -17.21 -21.31 15.80
CA ALA A 158 -18.48 -21.68 15.19
C ALA A 158 -18.57 -23.21 15.02
N PRO A 159 -19.79 -23.79 14.89
CA PRO A 159 -19.94 -25.19 14.58
C PRO A 159 -19.21 -25.60 13.30
N GLY A 160 -18.31 -26.59 13.41
CA GLY A 160 -17.52 -27.07 12.28
C GLY A 160 -16.44 -26.11 11.79
N GLU A 161 -16.03 -25.13 12.61
CA GLU A 161 -14.92 -24.25 12.29
C GLU A 161 -13.62 -25.03 12.15
N GLU A 162 -12.90 -24.77 11.06
CA GLU A 162 -11.62 -25.38 10.74
C GLU A 162 -10.59 -24.27 10.46
N THR A 163 -9.36 -24.46 10.95
CA THR A 163 -8.24 -23.55 10.63
C THR A 163 -7.70 -23.87 9.25
N VAL A 164 -7.61 -22.87 8.40
CA VAL A 164 -7.03 -22.95 7.05
C VAL A 164 -5.55 -22.65 7.09
N ILE A 165 -5.16 -21.51 7.68
CA ILE A 165 -3.78 -21.11 7.94
C ILE A 165 -3.75 -20.41 9.30
N ASP A 166 -2.89 -20.85 10.21
CA ASP A 166 -2.57 -20.11 11.42
C ASP A 166 -1.22 -19.43 11.24
N GLU A 167 -1.25 -18.14 10.88
CA GLU A 167 -0.02 -17.37 10.65
C GLU A 167 0.84 -17.28 11.91
N ASN A 168 0.26 -17.27 13.12
CA ASN A 168 1.04 -17.24 14.36
C ASN A 168 1.85 -18.54 14.56
N ALA A 169 1.28 -19.67 14.16
CA ALA A 169 1.99 -20.95 14.22
C ALA A 169 3.08 -21.03 13.15
N GLN A 170 2.82 -20.48 11.95
CA GLN A 170 3.79 -20.47 10.85
C GLN A 170 4.96 -19.50 11.09
N ALA A 171 4.70 -18.37 11.74
CA ALA A 171 5.72 -17.38 12.12
C ALA A 171 6.61 -17.81 13.29
N ALA A 172 6.30 -18.93 13.95
CA ALA A 172 7.01 -19.32 15.16
C ALA A 172 8.49 -19.63 14.90
N GLY A 173 9.37 -18.80 15.41
CA GLY A 173 10.83 -18.94 15.26
C GLY A 173 11.43 -18.12 14.11
N GLU A 174 10.60 -17.46 13.32
CA GLU A 174 11.03 -16.57 12.25
C GLU A 174 11.23 -15.14 12.80
N GLU A 175 12.24 -14.44 12.32
CA GLU A 175 12.48 -13.03 12.65
C GLU A 175 11.56 -12.10 11.85
N PHE A 176 11.19 -12.54 10.66
CA PHE A 176 10.20 -11.92 9.79
C PHE A 176 9.26 -12.98 9.23
N PHE A 177 7.98 -12.67 9.11
CA PHE A 177 7.01 -13.55 8.50
C PHE A 177 5.90 -12.76 7.83
N SER A 178 5.54 -13.14 6.62
CA SER A 178 4.39 -12.59 5.89
C SER A 178 3.76 -13.64 4.98
N VAL A 179 2.43 -13.64 4.91
CA VAL A 179 1.67 -14.33 3.88
C VAL A 179 1.39 -13.35 2.75
N GLY A 180 1.83 -13.68 1.54
CA GLY A 180 1.61 -12.83 0.36
C GLY A 180 0.17 -12.92 -0.14
N GLU A 181 -0.25 -14.14 -0.44
CA GLU A 181 -1.59 -14.45 -0.94
C GLU A 181 -1.91 -15.91 -0.62
N TRP A 182 -3.21 -16.26 -0.60
CA TRP A 182 -3.65 -17.63 -0.42
C TRP A 182 -4.97 -17.90 -1.15
N ALA A 183 -5.15 -19.16 -1.58
CA ALA A 183 -6.36 -19.63 -2.24
C ALA A 183 -6.71 -21.07 -1.82
N PRO A 184 -7.96 -21.36 -1.42
CA PRO A 184 -8.41 -22.72 -1.18
C PRO A 184 -8.58 -23.47 -2.51
N SER A 185 -8.30 -24.78 -2.52
CA SER A 185 -8.57 -25.61 -3.68
C SER A 185 -10.09 -25.72 -3.94
N PRO A 186 -10.52 -25.88 -5.20
CA PRO A 186 -11.94 -26.01 -5.56
C PRO A 186 -12.67 -27.14 -4.82
N ASP A 187 -12.00 -28.24 -4.52
CA ASP A 187 -12.56 -29.36 -3.73
C ASP A 187 -12.57 -29.07 -2.20
N GLY A 188 -12.01 -27.94 -1.78
CA GLY A 188 -11.94 -27.52 -0.38
C GLY A 188 -11.04 -28.38 0.52
N THR A 189 -10.16 -29.22 -0.04
CA THR A 189 -9.30 -30.11 0.76
C THR A 189 -7.94 -29.48 1.10
N ARG A 190 -7.48 -28.52 0.30
CA ARG A 190 -6.15 -27.92 0.40
C ARG A 190 -6.21 -26.40 0.37
N VAL A 191 -5.14 -25.76 0.78
CA VAL A 191 -4.88 -24.34 0.56
C VAL A 191 -3.48 -24.17 -0.02
N ALA A 192 -3.36 -23.35 -1.06
CA ALA A 192 -2.08 -22.86 -1.57
C ALA A 192 -1.86 -21.44 -1.07
N TRP A 193 -0.64 -21.13 -0.62
CA TRP A 193 -0.32 -19.82 -0.08
C TRP A 193 1.16 -19.47 -0.27
N LEU A 194 1.46 -18.19 -0.26
CA LEU A 194 2.78 -17.62 -0.50
C LEU A 194 3.42 -17.20 0.82
N LYS A 195 4.59 -17.78 1.14
CA LYS A 195 5.35 -17.55 2.37
C LYS A 195 6.58 -16.70 2.11
N ASP A 196 6.73 -15.59 2.84
CA ASP A 196 7.95 -14.78 2.90
C ASP A 196 8.48 -14.73 4.34
N THR A 197 9.78 -15.06 4.53
CA THR A 197 10.48 -15.03 5.82
C THR A 197 11.67 -14.08 5.82
N SER A 198 11.85 -13.30 4.76
CA SER A 198 12.95 -12.36 4.58
C SER A 198 12.49 -10.90 4.45
N GLY A 199 11.27 -10.69 3.98
CA GLY A 199 10.72 -9.37 3.67
C GLY A 199 11.14 -8.84 2.29
N ASP A 200 11.76 -9.67 1.45
CA ASP A 200 12.19 -9.29 0.11
C ASP A 200 11.12 -9.52 -0.98
N GLU A 201 9.92 -9.95 -0.57
CA GLU A 201 8.77 -10.22 -1.46
C GLU A 201 9.06 -11.31 -2.52
N ARG A 202 10.02 -12.19 -2.28
CA ARG A 202 10.24 -13.45 -3.01
C ARG A 202 9.68 -14.60 -2.20
N TYR A 203 8.58 -15.12 -2.66
CA TYR A 203 7.80 -16.10 -1.91
C TYR A 203 8.23 -17.54 -2.19
N THR A 204 7.92 -18.41 -1.23
CA THR A 204 7.83 -19.86 -1.42
C THR A 204 6.35 -20.23 -1.52
N LEU A 205 5.96 -20.93 -2.58
CA LEU A 205 4.62 -21.50 -2.70
C LEU A 205 4.50 -22.72 -1.80
N VAL A 206 3.57 -22.66 -0.86
CA VAL A 206 3.27 -23.72 0.08
C VAL A 206 1.87 -24.25 -0.20
N VAL A 207 1.72 -25.57 -0.24
CA VAL A 207 0.40 -26.24 -0.31
C VAL A 207 0.20 -27.06 0.96
N THR A 208 -0.92 -26.79 1.65
CA THR A 208 -1.26 -27.43 2.93
C THR A 208 -2.57 -28.21 2.82
N ASP A 209 -2.62 -29.42 3.33
CA ASP A 209 -3.87 -30.19 3.54
C ASP A 209 -4.58 -29.62 4.76
N ILE A 210 -5.78 -29.07 4.57
CA ILE A 210 -6.49 -28.31 5.61
C ILE A 210 -6.88 -29.19 6.79
N ALA A 211 -7.37 -30.42 6.52
CA ALA A 211 -7.86 -31.30 7.58
C ALA A 211 -6.76 -31.75 8.55
N SER A 212 -5.54 -31.95 8.05
CA SER A 212 -4.40 -32.42 8.87
C SER A 212 -3.44 -31.30 9.26
N GLY A 213 -3.52 -30.13 8.63
CA GLY A 213 -2.53 -29.04 8.79
C GLY A 213 -1.16 -29.37 8.24
N ARG A 214 -1.00 -30.43 7.44
CA ARG A 214 0.30 -30.88 6.92
C ARG A 214 0.61 -30.19 5.60
N THR A 215 1.84 -29.64 5.48
CA THR A 215 2.39 -29.23 4.20
C THR A 215 2.55 -30.44 3.28
N VAL A 216 1.94 -30.38 2.10
CA VAL A 216 2.02 -31.41 1.05
C VAL A 216 2.98 -31.02 -0.06
N ASP A 217 3.24 -29.73 -0.24
CA ASP A 217 4.24 -29.20 -1.16
C ASP A 217 4.81 -27.85 -0.66
N GLU A 218 6.13 -27.66 -0.86
CA GLU A 218 6.87 -26.44 -0.52
C GLU A 218 8.16 -26.33 -1.37
N LYS A 219 8.10 -26.83 -2.62
CA LYS A 219 9.31 -26.95 -3.46
C LYS A 219 9.50 -25.77 -4.40
N VAL A 220 8.44 -25.02 -4.69
CA VAL A 220 8.48 -23.89 -5.63
C VAL A 220 8.88 -22.64 -4.88
N THR A 221 10.05 -22.10 -5.22
CA THR A 221 10.62 -20.88 -4.61
C THR A 221 10.81 -19.80 -5.65
N ASN A 222 11.12 -18.58 -5.21
CA ASN A 222 11.28 -17.40 -6.08
C ASN A 222 10.00 -17.06 -6.85
N VAL A 223 8.90 -17.10 -6.14
CA VAL A 223 7.55 -16.82 -6.64
C VAL A 223 7.20 -15.35 -6.38
N GLY A 224 6.58 -14.68 -7.34
CA GLY A 224 5.94 -13.37 -7.15
C GLY A 224 4.52 -13.53 -6.59
N TYR A 225 3.72 -12.47 -6.67
CA TYR A 225 2.32 -12.52 -6.26
C TYR A 225 1.46 -13.34 -7.23
N GLY A 226 0.38 -13.91 -6.74
CA GLY A 226 -0.61 -14.66 -7.48
C GLY A 226 -0.63 -16.15 -7.14
N VAL A 227 -1.81 -16.66 -6.76
CA VAL A 227 -2.10 -18.08 -6.53
C VAL A 227 -3.49 -18.41 -7.07
N ALA A 228 -3.59 -19.36 -8.00
CA ALA A 228 -4.87 -19.84 -8.51
C ALA A 228 -4.83 -21.34 -8.80
N TRP A 229 -5.97 -22.02 -8.66
CA TRP A 229 -6.07 -23.46 -8.84
C TRP A 229 -6.67 -23.86 -10.19
N SER A 230 -6.25 -25.03 -10.69
CA SER A 230 -7.04 -25.74 -11.69
C SER A 230 -8.33 -26.30 -11.06
N ALA A 231 -9.39 -26.41 -11.86
CA ALA A 231 -10.69 -26.84 -11.36
C ALA A 231 -10.69 -28.29 -10.78
N ASP A 232 -9.75 -29.12 -11.17
CA ASP A 232 -9.53 -30.48 -10.63
C ASP A 232 -8.72 -30.50 -9.32
N SER A 233 -8.34 -29.34 -8.79
CA SER A 233 -7.52 -29.21 -7.57
C SER A 233 -6.14 -29.89 -7.64
N ALA A 234 -5.66 -30.19 -8.85
CA ALA A 234 -4.39 -30.90 -9.04
C ALA A 234 -3.21 -29.99 -9.27
N SER A 235 -3.43 -28.79 -9.77
CA SER A 235 -2.36 -27.87 -10.16
C SER A 235 -2.61 -26.44 -9.67
N VAL A 236 -1.51 -25.69 -9.48
CA VAL A 236 -1.51 -24.30 -9.03
C VAL A 236 -0.75 -23.43 -10.02
N LEU A 237 -1.33 -22.28 -10.37
CA LEU A 237 -0.62 -21.22 -11.07
C LEU A 237 0.19 -20.39 -10.09
N TYR A 238 1.35 -19.94 -10.56
CA TYR A 238 2.21 -19.02 -9.86
C TYR A 238 3.00 -18.14 -10.83
N THR A 239 3.46 -16.98 -10.36
CA THR A 239 4.36 -16.11 -11.15
C THR A 239 5.82 -16.36 -10.77
N ARG A 240 6.74 -16.13 -11.71
CA ARG A 240 8.17 -16.01 -11.42
C ARG A 240 8.65 -14.60 -11.64
N VAL A 241 9.51 -14.16 -10.75
CA VAL A 241 10.21 -12.88 -10.83
C VAL A 241 11.59 -13.07 -11.47
N ASP A 242 12.02 -12.05 -12.20
CA ASP A 242 13.38 -11.98 -12.75
C ASP A 242 14.37 -11.38 -11.72
N ASP A 243 15.62 -11.15 -12.15
CA ASP A 243 16.65 -10.58 -11.28
C ASP A 243 16.34 -9.14 -10.84
N ALA A 244 15.49 -8.43 -11.62
CA ALA A 244 15.01 -7.09 -11.30
C ALA A 244 13.69 -7.10 -10.51
N TRP A 245 13.30 -8.18 -9.85
CA TRP A 245 12.05 -8.36 -9.07
C TRP A 245 10.77 -8.17 -9.88
N ARG A 246 10.85 -8.13 -11.21
CA ARG A 246 9.70 -8.02 -12.09
C ARG A 246 9.01 -9.37 -12.24
N ALA A 247 7.73 -9.48 -11.97
CA ALA A 247 6.94 -10.65 -12.33
C ALA A 247 6.79 -10.70 -13.85
N CYS A 248 7.41 -11.69 -14.50
CA CYS A 248 7.52 -11.74 -15.95
C CYS A 248 7.01 -13.05 -16.59
N GLN A 249 6.69 -14.04 -15.77
CA GLN A 249 6.25 -15.34 -16.26
C GLN A 249 5.12 -15.91 -15.41
N VAL A 250 4.20 -16.64 -16.08
CA VAL A 250 3.19 -17.47 -15.40
C VAL A 250 3.49 -18.93 -15.66
N TRP A 251 3.47 -19.71 -14.59
CA TRP A 251 3.78 -21.13 -14.59
C TRP A 251 2.66 -21.94 -13.96
N LEU A 252 2.54 -23.20 -14.35
CA LEU A 252 1.63 -24.19 -13.79
C LEU A 252 2.44 -25.30 -13.13
N HIS A 253 2.23 -25.46 -11.83
CA HIS A 253 2.83 -26.50 -11.00
C HIS A 253 1.83 -27.62 -10.70
N VAL A 254 2.18 -28.88 -10.89
CA VAL A 254 1.41 -30.02 -10.43
C VAL A 254 1.80 -30.34 -8.99
N VAL A 255 0.83 -30.24 -8.08
CA VAL A 255 1.09 -30.38 -6.65
C VAL A 255 1.73 -31.73 -6.33
N GLY A 256 2.90 -31.69 -5.68
CA GLY A 256 3.68 -32.85 -5.27
C GLY A 256 4.76 -33.29 -6.27
N GLU A 257 4.75 -32.78 -7.48
CA GLU A 257 5.78 -33.05 -8.50
C GLU A 257 7.07 -32.25 -8.29
N ASP A 258 8.06 -32.48 -9.12
CA ASP A 258 9.29 -31.70 -9.14
C ASP A 258 9.07 -30.43 -9.98
N PRO A 259 9.38 -29.23 -9.45
CA PRO A 259 9.23 -27.97 -10.17
C PRO A 259 10.01 -27.90 -11.49
N ALA A 260 10.97 -28.78 -11.72
CA ALA A 260 11.66 -28.91 -13.00
C ALA A 260 10.71 -29.38 -14.15
N HIS A 261 9.55 -29.93 -13.81
CA HIS A 261 8.52 -30.37 -14.77
C HIS A 261 7.41 -29.33 -14.95
N ASP A 262 7.48 -28.21 -14.25
CA ASP A 262 6.47 -27.16 -14.34
C ASP A 262 6.38 -26.62 -15.77
N ARG A 263 5.17 -26.23 -16.14
CA ARG A 263 4.89 -25.74 -17.48
C ARG A 263 4.75 -24.23 -17.49
N ARG A 264 5.56 -23.56 -18.29
CA ARG A 264 5.40 -22.12 -18.53
C ARG A 264 4.20 -21.86 -19.42
N LEU A 265 3.25 -21.04 -18.94
CA LEU A 265 2.04 -20.64 -19.64
C LEU A 265 2.18 -19.32 -20.36
N LEU A 266 2.90 -18.36 -19.77
CA LEU A 266 3.17 -17.05 -20.34
C LEU A 266 4.60 -16.63 -20.08
N ASP A 267 5.18 -15.88 -21.01
CA ASP A 267 6.50 -15.27 -20.90
C ASP A 267 6.43 -13.85 -21.47
N GLU A 268 6.73 -12.86 -20.64
CA GLU A 268 6.72 -11.44 -20.99
C GLU A 268 8.16 -10.93 -21.15
N PRO A 269 8.66 -10.82 -22.37
CA PRO A 269 10.03 -10.40 -22.60
C PRO A 269 10.26 -8.88 -22.53
N ASP A 270 9.21 -8.07 -22.61
CA ASP A 270 9.34 -6.62 -22.53
C ASP A 270 9.46 -6.17 -21.08
N GLU A 271 10.65 -5.68 -20.72
CA GLU A 271 10.97 -5.28 -19.33
C GLU A 271 10.10 -4.13 -18.78
N ARG A 272 9.33 -3.45 -19.63
CA ARG A 272 8.37 -2.41 -19.21
C ARG A 272 7.08 -2.98 -18.65
N PHE A 273 6.82 -4.27 -18.84
CA PHE A 273 5.56 -4.92 -18.49
C PHE A 273 5.76 -5.89 -17.33
N GLU A 274 4.81 -5.90 -16.42
CA GLU A 274 4.68 -6.90 -15.37
C GLU A 274 3.50 -7.82 -15.65
N VAL A 275 3.58 -9.06 -15.20
CA VAL A 275 2.53 -10.06 -15.33
C VAL A 275 1.94 -10.37 -13.97
N TYR A 276 0.62 -10.33 -13.89
CA TYR A 276 -0.14 -10.79 -12.74
C TYR A 276 -1.36 -11.59 -13.21
N PHE A 277 -1.98 -12.32 -12.31
CA PHE A 277 -3.21 -13.03 -12.60
C PHE A 277 -4.10 -13.09 -11.36
N GLU A 278 -5.39 -13.32 -11.60
CA GLU A 278 -6.39 -13.51 -10.56
C GLU A 278 -7.41 -14.57 -10.97
N GLN A 279 -7.96 -15.27 -9.98
CA GLN A 279 -9.10 -16.15 -10.20
C GLN A 279 -10.33 -15.30 -10.49
N ALA A 280 -10.92 -15.47 -11.68
CA ALA A 280 -12.20 -14.83 -11.96
C ALA A 280 -13.29 -15.35 -11.03
N ARG A 281 -14.33 -14.56 -10.80
CA ARG A 281 -15.52 -15.01 -10.04
C ARG A 281 -16.23 -16.14 -10.76
N ASP A 282 -16.28 -16.12 -12.10
CA ASP A 282 -16.60 -17.32 -12.89
C ASP A 282 -15.45 -18.33 -12.73
N PRO A 283 -15.66 -19.45 -11.98
CA PRO A 283 -14.59 -20.37 -11.62
C PRO A 283 -13.96 -21.10 -12.81
N ASN A 284 -14.53 -20.95 -13.99
CA ASN A 284 -14.01 -21.56 -15.23
C ASN A 284 -12.75 -20.87 -15.77
N TRP A 285 -12.41 -19.69 -15.24
CA TRP A 285 -11.37 -18.84 -15.79
C TRP A 285 -10.42 -18.26 -14.75
N VAL A 286 -9.15 -18.16 -15.13
CA VAL A 286 -8.17 -17.26 -14.51
C VAL A 286 -7.86 -16.16 -15.53
N VAL A 287 -7.92 -14.94 -15.08
CA VAL A 287 -7.55 -13.75 -15.87
C VAL A 287 -6.06 -13.49 -15.68
N ILE A 288 -5.30 -13.49 -16.75
CA ILE A 288 -3.87 -13.16 -16.73
C ILE A 288 -3.68 -11.82 -17.44
N THR A 289 -3.01 -10.91 -16.81
CA THR A 289 -2.75 -9.58 -17.37
C THR A 289 -1.25 -9.31 -17.43
N SER A 290 -0.79 -8.82 -18.57
CA SER A 290 0.51 -8.17 -18.71
C SER A 290 0.29 -6.69 -18.94
N ALA A 291 0.83 -5.86 -18.04
CA ALA A 291 0.58 -4.43 -18.07
C ALA A 291 1.84 -3.61 -17.80
N SER A 292 1.90 -2.48 -18.51
CA SER A 292 2.71 -1.32 -18.13
C SER A 292 1.77 -0.23 -17.59
N THR A 293 2.32 0.92 -17.21
CA THR A 293 1.52 2.05 -16.74
C THR A 293 0.48 2.56 -17.76
N SER A 294 0.70 2.34 -19.06
CA SER A 294 -0.13 2.90 -20.14
C SER A 294 -0.73 1.87 -21.07
N THR A 295 -0.30 0.63 -21.01
CA THR A 295 -0.69 -0.42 -21.97
C THR A 295 -0.91 -1.73 -21.24
N SER A 296 -1.98 -2.45 -21.57
CA SER A 296 -2.18 -3.80 -21.06
C SER A 296 -2.62 -4.78 -22.16
N GLU A 297 -2.40 -6.06 -21.87
CA GLU A 297 -2.92 -7.19 -22.63
C GLU A 297 -3.47 -8.22 -21.65
N VAL A 298 -4.63 -8.81 -21.97
CA VAL A 298 -5.32 -9.76 -21.10
C VAL A 298 -5.48 -11.11 -21.82
N TRP A 299 -5.26 -12.18 -21.06
CA TRP A 299 -5.49 -13.57 -21.46
C TRP A 299 -6.43 -14.25 -20.49
N LEU A 300 -7.17 -15.24 -20.97
CA LEU A 300 -7.96 -16.13 -20.13
C LEU A 300 -7.37 -17.53 -20.15
N TRP A 301 -7.17 -18.10 -18.99
CA TRP A 301 -6.76 -19.48 -18.82
C TRP A 301 -7.94 -20.33 -18.33
N PRO A 302 -8.31 -21.44 -19.06
CA PRO A 302 -9.46 -22.28 -18.70
C PRO A 302 -9.10 -23.24 -17.58
N THR A 303 -9.67 -23.07 -16.40
CA THR A 303 -9.40 -23.91 -15.23
C THR A 303 -9.82 -25.37 -15.38
N LEU A 304 -10.88 -25.61 -16.16
CA LEU A 304 -11.39 -26.97 -16.49
C LEU A 304 -10.49 -27.74 -17.48
N GLN A 305 -9.62 -27.04 -18.18
CA GLN A 305 -8.75 -27.62 -19.20
C GLN A 305 -7.31 -27.14 -18.96
N PRO A 306 -6.67 -27.53 -17.84
CA PRO A 306 -5.39 -26.96 -17.42
C PRO A 306 -4.24 -27.21 -18.40
N HIS A 307 -4.42 -28.12 -19.36
CA HIS A 307 -3.44 -28.39 -20.41
C HIS A 307 -3.45 -27.37 -21.56
N HIS A 308 -4.46 -26.51 -21.64
CA HIS A 308 -4.51 -25.48 -22.67
C HIS A 308 -3.65 -24.28 -22.29
N MET A 309 -3.15 -23.60 -23.30
CA MET A 309 -2.46 -22.32 -23.13
C MET A 309 -3.49 -21.21 -22.92
N PRO A 310 -3.14 -20.14 -22.21
CA PRO A 310 -4.00 -18.96 -22.09
C PRO A 310 -4.34 -18.39 -23.47
N VAL A 311 -5.56 -17.88 -23.60
CA VAL A 311 -6.08 -17.30 -24.83
C VAL A 311 -6.08 -15.78 -24.70
N SER A 312 -5.41 -15.07 -25.62
CA SER A 312 -5.43 -13.60 -25.63
C SER A 312 -6.84 -13.09 -25.94
N VAL A 313 -7.32 -12.19 -25.09
CA VAL A 313 -8.64 -11.56 -25.25
C VAL A 313 -8.56 -10.40 -26.22
N THR A 314 -7.52 -9.56 -26.08
CA THR A 314 -7.52 -8.24 -26.73
C THR A 314 -6.36 -8.02 -27.69
N GLY A 315 -5.26 -8.72 -27.51
CA GLY A 315 -3.99 -8.31 -28.08
C GLY A 315 -3.48 -6.99 -27.47
N ARG A 316 -2.22 -6.68 -27.67
CA ARG A 316 -1.57 -5.48 -27.14
C ARG A 316 -1.75 -4.28 -28.06
N ARG A 317 -2.32 -3.19 -27.53
CA ARG A 317 -2.45 -1.90 -28.22
C ARG A 317 -1.75 -0.82 -27.42
N PRO A 318 -0.64 -0.24 -27.93
CA PRO A 318 0.08 0.81 -27.21
C PRO A 318 -0.82 1.97 -26.81
N GLY A 319 -0.74 2.39 -25.55
CA GLY A 319 -1.54 3.48 -24.98
C GLY A 319 -2.98 3.09 -24.61
N VAL A 320 -3.33 1.80 -24.64
CA VAL A 320 -4.66 1.31 -24.25
C VAL A 320 -4.52 0.36 -23.06
N LEU A 321 -5.19 0.69 -21.98
CA LEU A 321 -5.41 -0.19 -20.84
C LEU A 321 -6.72 -0.94 -21.03
N VAL A 322 -6.71 -2.23 -20.73
CA VAL A 322 -7.89 -3.09 -20.74
C VAL A 322 -7.86 -3.98 -19.52
N SER A 323 -8.98 -4.08 -18.82
CA SER A 323 -9.28 -5.16 -17.88
C SER A 323 -10.45 -5.98 -18.42
N ALA A 324 -10.52 -7.26 -18.05
CA ALA A 324 -11.57 -8.16 -18.53
C ALA A 324 -12.08 -9.02 -17.38
N GLU A 325 -13.39 -9.12 -17.25
CA GLU A 325 -14.07 -9.98 -16.29
C GLU A 325 -14.99 -10.95 -17.02
N PRO A 326 -14.76 -12.27 -16.93
CA PRO A 326 -15.65 -13.29 -17.45
C PRO A 326 -17.03 -13.25 -16.76
N ALA A 327 -18.08 -13.19 -17.56
CA ALA A 327 -19.47 -13.07 -17.09
C ALA A 327 -20.34 -14.22 -17.64
N GLY A 328 -19.91 -15.47 -17.49
CA GLY A 328 -20.59 -16.69 -17.94
C GLY A 328 -20.44 -16.94 -19.43
N ASP A 329 -21.28 -16.35 -20.28
CA ASP A 329 -21.27 -16.54 -21.73
C ASP A 329 -20.63 -15.37 -22.52
N HIS A 330 -20.15 -14.34 -21.83
CA HIS A 330 -19.52 -13.17 -22.43
C HIS A 330 -18.47 -12.56 -21.48
N LEU A 331 -17.78 -11.52 -21.94
CA LEU A 331 -16.84 -10.71 -21.18
C LEU A 331 -17.44 -9.35 -20.92
N LEU A 332 -17.19 -8.81 -19.74
CA LEU A 332 -17.24 -7.38 -19.44
C LEU A 332 -15.81 -6.82 -19.50
N LEU A 333 -15.65 -5.67 -20.12
CA LEU A 333 -14.34 -5.08 -20.39
C LEU A 333 -14.35 -3.60 -19.98
N ILE A 334 -13.41 -3.17 -19.17
CA ILE A 334 -13.13 -1.74 -19.04
C ILE A 334 -11.91 -1.42 -19.89
N HIS A 335 -12.01 -0.42 -20.75
CA HIS A 335 -10.90 -0.07 -21.65
C HIS A 335 -10.77 1.44 -21.86
N THR A 336 -9.55 1.87 -22.15
CA THR A 336 -9.22 3.29 -22.40
C THR A 336 -9.05 3.63 -23.88
N ALA A 337 -9.55 2.78 -24.79
CA ALA A 337 -9.37 2.97 -26.24
C ALA A 337 -10.03 4.26 -26.77
N ASP A 338 -11.17 4.66 -26.19
CA ASP A 338 -11.98 5.81 -26.62
C ASP A 338 -11.82 7.01 -25.69
N SER A 339 -11.53 6.79 -24.42
CA SER A 339 -11.29 7.81 -23.41
C SER A 339 -10.39 7.30 -22.32
N ARG A 340 -9.51 8.16 -21.84
CA ARG A 340 -8.64 7.85 -20.70
C ARG A 340 -9.38 7.50 -19.41
N GLU A 341 -10.63 7.95 -19.24
CA GLU A 341 -11.44 7.69 -18.04
C GLU A 341 -12.12 6.30 -18.08
N GLY A 342 -12.01 5.58 -19.18
CA GLY A 342 -12.50 4.22 -19.37
C GLY A 342 -13.94 4.12 -19.84
N SER A 343 -14.21 3.17 -20.71
CA SER A 343 -15.55 2.74 -21.15
C SER A 343 -15.81 1.32 -20.68
N LEU A 344 -17.06 0.99 -20.34
CA LEU A 344 -17.47 -0.40 -20.10
C LEU A 344 -18.05 -0.98 -21.39
N ALA A 345 -17.51 -2.10 -21.84
CA ALA A 345 -17.98 -2.82 -23.02
C ALA A 345 -18.29 -4.29 -22.68
N ILE A 346 -19.08 -4.91 -23.56
CA ILE A 346 -19.37 -6.33 -23.57
C ILE A 346 -18.82 -6.97 -24.85
N ALA A 347 -18.22 -8.14 -24.73
CA ALA A 347 -17.62 -8.88 -25.82
C ALA A 347 -17.90 -10.39 -25.71
N PRO A 348 -17.87 -11.16 -26.79
CA PRO A 348 -17.96 -12.62 -26.73
C PRO A 348 -16.75 -13.20 -26.00
N LEU A 349 -16.96 -14.33 -25.29
CA LEU A 349 -15.84 -15.12 -24.76
C LEU A 349 -14.97 -15.67 -25.89
N PRO A 350 -13.63 -15.68 -25.74
CA PRO A 350 -12.75 -16.33 -26.68
C PRO A 350 -13.01 -17.85 -26.71
N GLN A 351 -12.93 -18.46 -27.88
CA GLN A 351 -13.09 -19.90 -27.99
C GLN A 351 -11.76 -20.62 -27.71
N VAL A 352 -11.76 -21.49 -26.73
CA VAL A 352 -10.66 -22.43 -26.49
C VAL A 352 -10.70 -23.50 -27.57
N ARG A 353 -9.65 -23.59 -28.41
CA ARG A 353 -9.54 -24.59 -29.49
C ARG A 353 -8.67 -25.75 -29.04
N ASP A 354 -9.14 -26.97 -29.28
CA ASP A 354 -8.34 -28.18 -29.14
C ASP A 354 -7.15 -28.13 -30.09
N GLU A 355 -5.94 -28.36 -29.58
CA GLU A 355 -4.66 -28.55 -30.24
C GLU A 355 -4.15 -27.42 -31.19
N GLY A 356 -3.23 -26.63 -30.71
CA GLY A 356 -2.14 -25.98 -31.47
C GLY A 356 -2.50 -24.85 -32.45
N GLY A 357 -3.75 -24.44 -32.52
CA GLY A 357 -4.15 -23.23 -33.25
C GLY A 357 -3.97 -21.99 -32.39
N ALA A 358 -3.28 -20.97 -32.93
CA ALA A 358 -3.34 -19.65 -32.29
C ALA A 358 -4.82 -19.26 -32.12
N ALA A 359 -5.23 -19.02 -30.87
CA ALA A 359 -6.57 -18.52 -30.59
C ALA A 359 -6.69 -17.13 -31.23
N GLU A 360 -7.77 -16.89 -31.96
CA GLU A 360 -8.03 -15.54 -32.47
C GLU A 360 -8.39 -14.65 -31.28
N SER A 361 -7.62 -13.57 -31.08
CA SER A 361 -8.00 -12.50 -30.14
C SER A 361 -9.37 -11.95 -30.50
N VAL A 362 -10.11 -11.53 -29.50
CA VAL A 362 -11.42 -10.89 -29.72
C VAL A 362 -11.19 -9.54 -30.41
N ASP A 363 -11.68 -9.39 -31.66
CA ASP A 363 -11.55 -8.13 -32.39
C ASP A 363 -12.33 -7.01 -31.67
N TYR A 364 -11.69 -5.88 -31.44
CA TYR A 364 -12.33 -4.67 -30.89
C TYR A 364 -13.61 -4.25 -31.63
N SER A 365 -13.71 -4.56 -32.93
CA SER A 365 -14.91 -4.30 -33.72
C SER A 365 -16.13 -5.12 -33.28
N THR A 366 -15.92 -6.15 -32.45
CA THR A 366 -16.99 -6.99 -31.90
C THR A 366 -17.49 -6.50 -30.54
N TRP A 367 -16.83 -5.53 -29.95
CA TRP A 367 -17.20 -4.99 -28.67
C TRP A 367 -18.42 -4.07 -28.78
N HIS A 368 -19.31 -4.18 -27.82
CA HIS A 368 -20.48 -3.32 -27.71
C HIS A 368 -20.37 -2.51 -26.43
N THR A 369 -20.35 -1.19 -26.53
CA THR A 369 -20.25 -0.29 -25.40
C THR A 369 -21.54 -0.31 -24.60
N LEU A 370 -21.44 -0.57 -23.29
CA LEU A 370 -22.53 -0.50 -22.32
C LEU A 370 -22.56 0.86 -21.62
N ILE A 371 -21.37 1.38 -21.24
CA ILE A 371 -21.22 2.70 -20.63
C ILE A 371 -20.13 3.41 -21.40
N GLU A 372 -20.52 4.49 -22.07
CA GLU A 372 -19.57 5.37 -22.76
C GLU A 372 -18.80 6.23 -21.74
N ALA A 373 -17.51 6.36 -21.95
CA ALA A 373 -16.67 7.25 -21.17
C ALA A 373 -16.95 8.71 -21.57
N ASP A 374 -17.20 9.53 -20.59
CA ASP A 374 -17.16 10.99 -20.73
C ASP A 374 -15.79 11.49 -20.24
N SER A 375 -15.11 12.31 -21.00
CA SER A 375 -13.83 12.93 -20.64
C SER A 375 -13.89 13.83 -19.38
N GLN A 376 -15.08 14.17 -18.94
CA GLN A 376 -15.41 14.90 -17.71
C GLN A 376 -16.26 14.04 -16.75
N GLY A 377 -16.53 12.80 -17.12
CA GLY A 377 -17.33 11.86 -16.36
C GLY A 377 -16.54 11.10 -15.30
N PRO A 378 -17.15 10.09 -14.70
CA PRO A 378 -16.47 9.26 -13.72
C PRO A 378 -15.35 8.45 -14.37
N ARG A 379 -14.27 8.24 -13.62
CA ARG A 379 -13.22 7.25 -13.92
C ARG A 379 -13.76 5.87 -13.60
N LEU A 380 -13.94 5.01 -14.60
CA LEU A 380 -14.24 3.60 -14.36
C LEU A 380 -12.97 2.86 -13.94
N LEU A 381 -13.04 2.14 -12.82
CA LEU A 381 -11.88 1.46 -12.23
C LEU A 381 -11.92 -0.04 -12.48
N ASP A 382 -13.05 -0.68 -12.15
CA ASP A 382 -13.21 -2.11 -12.18
C ASP A 382 -14.66 -2.54 -12.40
N VAL A 383 -14.86 -3.78 -12.87
CA VAL A 383 -16.15 -4.43 -12.98
C VAL A 383 -16.05 -5.86 -12.44
N GLU A 384 -16.87 -6.17 -11.47
CA GLU A 384 -16.99 -7.50 -10.87
C GLU A 384 -18.26 -8.18 -11.34
N ALA A 385 -18.14 -9.33 -12.04
CA ALA A 385 -19.30 -10.05 -12.57
C ALA A 385 -19.66 -11.27 -11.72
N TYR A 386 -20.96 -11.42 -11.49
CA TYR A 386 -21.58 -12.57 -10.83
C TYR A 386 -22.64 -13.18 -11.75
N GLU A 387 -23.20 -14.30 -11.40
CA GLU A 387 -24.23 -15.00 -12.20
C GLU A 387 -25.41 -14.09 -12.57
N SER A 388 -25.86 -13.26 -11.64
CA SER A 388 -27.09 -12.46 -11.77
C SER A 388 -26.89 -10.94 -11.79
N MET A 389 -25.69 -10.46 -11.51
CA MET A 389 -25.37 -9.04 -11.38
C MET A 389 -23.93 -8.75 -11.76
N CYS A 390 -23.61 -7.48 -12.00
CA CYS A 390 -22.24 -6.99 -11.94
C CYS A 390 -22.18 -5.71 -11.13
N VAL A 391 -21.03 -5.47 -10.50
CA VAL A 391 -20.73 -4.25 -9.72
C VAL A 391 -19.65 -3.47 -10.44
N ILE A 392 -19.82 -2.17 -10.54
CA ILE A 392 -18.90 -1.27 -11.24
C ILE A 392 -18.34 -0.30 -10.23
N SER A 393 -17.02 -0.34 -10.06
CA SER A 393 -16.29 0.59 -9.22
C SER A 393 -15.83 1.80 -10.04
N MET A 394 -16.03 3.01 -9.49
CA MET A 394 -15.67 4.24 -10.19
C MET A 394 -15.30 5.35 -9.23
N ARG A 395 -14.70 6.41 -9.78
CA ARG A 395 -14.42 7.66 -9.08
C ARG A 395 -15.19 8.82 -9.68
N ARG A 396 -15.71 9.66 -8.81
CA ARG A 396 -16.38 10.91 -9.19
C ARG A 396 -16.09 11.97 -8.13
N ASP A 397 -15.65 13.15 -8.55
CA ASP A 397 -15.40 14.29 -7.67
C ASP A 397 -14.46 13.98 -6.49
N GLY A 398 -13.45 13.15 -6.73
CA GLY A 398 -12.47 12.75 -5.73
C GLY A 398 -12.97 11.76 -4.69
N GLN A 399 -14.05 11.03 -4.95
CA GLN A 399 -14.64 10.03 -4.06
C GLN A 399 -14.90 8.72 -4.81
N THR A 400 -14.99 7.61 -4.06
CA THR A 400 -15.35 6.30 -4.58
C THR A 400 -16.87 6.17 -4.74
N TRP A 401 -17.30 5.53 -5.81
CA TRP A 401 -18.70 5.22 -6.10
C TRP A 401 -18.81 3.78 -6.58
N LEU A 402 -19.94 3.15 -6.25
CA LEU A 402 -20.29 1.82 -6.69
C LEU A 402 -21.66 1.85 -7.36
N ASP A 403 -21.73 1.39 -8.60
CA ASP A 403 -22.97 1.12 -9.30
C ASP A 403 -23.10 -0.39 -9.55
N TYR A 404 -24.32 -0.87 -9.78
CA TYR A 404 -24.56 -2.24 -10.18
C TYR A 404 -25.54 -2.34 -11.33
N MET A 405 -25.43 -3.40 -12.10
CA MET A 405 -26.41 -3.81 -13.11
C MET A 405 -26.88 -5.23 -12.82
N THR A 406 -28.15 -5.51 -13.09
CA THR A 406 -28.70 -6.87 -12.94
C THR A 406 -28.83 -7.51 -14.31
N ARG A 407 -28.61 -8.82 -14.38
CA ARG A 407 -28.75 -9.57 -15.60
C ARG A 407 -30.24 -9.76 -15.93
N THR A 408 -30.65 -9.38 -17.12
CA THR A 408 -32.06 -9.42 -17.58
C THR A 408 -32.40 -10.67 -18.38
N ALA A 409 -31.38 -11.34 -18.95
CA ALA A 409 -31.53 -12.56 -19.74
C ALA A 409 -31.24 -13.81 -18.87
N PRO A 410 -32.01 -14.90 -19.01
CA PRO A 410 -31.80 -16.12 -18.24
C PRO A 410 -30.48 -16.82 -18.63
N THR A 411 -29.75 -17.24 -17.61
CA THR A 411 -28.44 -17.97 -17.70
C THR A 411 -28.60 -19.47 -17.98
N THR A 412 -29.75 -19.96 -18.45
CA THR A 412 -29.92 -21.41 -18.68
C THR A 412 -28.97 -21.91 -19.79
N PRO A 413 -28.36 -23.11 -19.63
CA PRO A 413 -27.52 -23.72 -20.66
C PRO A 413 -28.17 -23.82 -22.04
N GLU A 414 -29.51 -23.89 -22.07
CA GLU A 414 -30.32 -23.89 -23.29
C GLU A 414 -30.41 -22.50 -23.94
N ALA A 415 -30.48 -21.43 -23.13
CA ALA A 415 -30.44 -20.04 -23.62
C ALA A 415 -29.04 -19.67 -24.12
N ALA A 416 -27.99 -20.08 -23.42
CA ALA A 416 -26.61 -19.93 -23.85
C ALA A 416 -26.34 -20.68 -25.17
N ALA A 417 -26.84 -21.93 -25.32
CA ALA A 417 -26.76 -22.71 -26.55
C ALA A 417 -27.63 -22.14 -27.66
N ALA A 418 -28.73 -21.47 -27.36
CA ALA A 418 -29.59 -20.77 -28.33
C ALA A 418 -28.94 -19.44 -28.80
N SER A 419 -28.33 -18.70 -27.88
CA SER A 419 -27.56 -17.49 -28.16
C SER A 419 -26.32 -17.76 -29.01
N ALA A 420 -25.59 -18.83 -28.72
CA ALA A 420 -24.46 -19.26 -29.52
C ALA A 420 -24.81 -19.69 -30.95
N ARG A 421 -26.08 -20.03 -31.22
CA ARG A 421 -26.60 -20.34 -32.57
C ARG A 421 -27.12 -19.12 -33.32
N GLN A 422 -27.44 -18.04 -32.66
CA GLN A 422 -27.78 -16.74 -33.26
C GLN A 422 -26.49 -15.96 -33.40
N HIS A 423 -26.11 -15.62 -34.62
CA HIS A 423 -24.80 -15.02 -34.99
C HIS A 423 -24.40 -13.69 -34.30
N ARG A 424 -25.16 -13.16 -33.36
CA ARG A 424 -24.80 -12.16 -32.32
C ARG A 424 -25.94 -12.11 -31.27
N PRO A 425 -25.67 -12.31 -29.96
CA PRO A 425 -26.61 -11.96 -28.91
C PRO A 425 -26.93 -10.46 -28.99
N ASP A 426 -28.13 -10.07 -28.64
CA ASP A 426 -28.45 -8.65 -28.45
C ASP A 426 -27.86 -8.19 -27.11
N TYR A 427 -26.58 -7.84 -27.14
CA TYR A 427 -25.81 -7.44 -25.95
C TYR A 427 -26.44 -6.26 -25.20
N ALA A 428 -27.16 -5.37 -25.90
CA ALA A 428 -27.84 -4.24 -25.31
C ALA A 428 -28.97 -4.62 -24.32
N GLN A 429 -29.43 -5.86 -24.30
CA GLN A 429 -30.51 -6.33 -23.44
C GLN A 429 -30.09 -7.30 -22.34
N ILE A 430 -28.81 -7.65 -22.25
CA ILE A 430 -28.32 -8.60 -21.25
C ILE A 430 -28.28 -7.98 -19.85
N TRP A 431 -27.91 -6.71 -19.75
CA TRP A 431 -27.75 -5.99 -18.51
C TRP A 431 -28.77 -4.85 -18.36
N SER A 432 -29.21 -4.58 -17.13
CA SER A 432 -30.08 -3.43 -16.82
C SER A 432 -29.27 -2.13 -16.89
N GLU A 433 -29.96 -0.98 -16.86
CA GLU A 433 -29.31 0.30 -16.61
C GLU A 433 -28.56 0.28 -15.26
N PRO A 434 -27.40 0.98 -15.12
CA PRO A 434 -26.67 1.10 -13.87
C PRO A 434 -27.52 1.76 -12.77
N ARG A 435 -27.36 1.28 -11.54
CA ARG A 435 -27.98 1.82 -10.33
C ARG A 435 -26.94 1.97 -9.24
N ALA A 436 -26.99 3.05 -8.47
CA ALA A 436 -26.13 3.23 -7.32
C ALA A 436 -26.37 2.13 -6.27
N VAL A 437 -25.29 1.53 -5.75
CA VAL A 437 -25.34 0.49 -4.72
C VAL A 437 -25.90 1.07 -3.41
N LEU A 438 -25.43 2.26 -3.03
CA LEU A 438 -25.91 2.99 -1.85
C LEU A 438 -26.34 4.41 -2.25
N PRO A 439 -27.61 4.58 -2.71
CA PRO A 439 -28.10 5.89 -3.08
C PRO A 439 -28.01 6.89 -1.91
N GLY A 440 -27.51 8.09 -2.15
CA GLY A 440 -27.40 9.14 -1.15
C GLY A 440 -26.22 9.03 -0.20
N ALA A 441 -25.30 8.09 -0.41
CA ALA A 441 -24.11 7.90 0.44
C ALA A 441 -23.25 9.17 0.58
N HIS A 442 -23.17 9.97 -0.47
CA HIS A 442 -22.42 11.24 -0.51
C HIS A 442 -23.30 12.49 -0.39
N ASP A 443 -24.56 12.34 0.04
CA ASP A 443 -25.44 13.46 0.22
C ASP A 443 -24.92 14.44 1.30
N ASN A 444 -25.23 15.73 1.12
CA ASN A 444 -24.80 16.80 2.02
C ASN A 444 -23.28 16.96 2.18
N GLY A 445 -22.51 16.50 1.19
CA GLY A 445 -21.05 16.60 1.21
C GLY A 445 -20.35 15.62 2.15
N ALA A 446 -21.02 14.49 2.46
CA ALA A 446 -20.39 13.43 3.24
C ALA A 446 -19.14 12.89 2.53
N VAL A 447 -18.06 12.76 3.28
CA VAL A 447 -16.82 12.12 2.83
C VAL A 447 -16.93 10.65 3.22
N LEU A 448 -16.90 9.77 2.21
CA LEU A 448 -17.06 8.34 2.42
C LEU A 448 -16.24 7.56 1.40
N THR A 449 -15.50 6.60 1.86
CA THR A 449 -14.85 5.58 1.03
C THR A 449 -15.74 4.35 0.98
N MET A 450 -16.02 3.87 -0.22
CA MET A 450 -16.80 2.67 -0.47
C MET A 450 -16.00 1.72 -1.37
N ASN A 451 -15.84 0.48 -0.92
CA ASN A 451 -15.22 -0.58 -1.70
C ASN A 451 -16.09 -1.85 -1.59
N THR A 452 -16.08 -2.68 -2.62
CA THR A 452 -16.63 -4.04 -2.50
C THR A 452 -15.82 -4.83 -1.48
N VAL A 453 -16.46 -5.67 -0.71
CA VAL A 453 -15.76 -6.70 0.08
C VAL A 453 -15.43 -7.82 -0.88
N GLY A 454 -14.19 -8.31 -0.87
CA GLY A 454 -13.68 -9.28 -1.84
C GLY A 454 -14.47 -10.59 -1.91
N GLN A 455 -15.68 -10.53 -2.44
CA GLN A 455 -16.54 -11.68 -2.72
C GLN A 455 -15.99 -12.43 -3.93
N LEU A 456 -15.85 -13.77 -3.80
CA LEU A 456 -15.24 -14.59 -4.83
C LEU A 456 -16.19 -15.65 -5.42
N ASP A 457 -17.39 -15.83 -4.83
CA ASP A 457 -18.33 -16.86 -5.31
C ASP A 457 -19.21 -16.31 -6.44
N TRP A 458 -19.17 -16.98 -7.59
CA TRP A 458 -19.96 -16.67 -8.77
C TRP A 458 -21.47 -16.58 -8.50
N HIS A 459 -21.95 -17.38 -7.53
CA HIS A 459 -23.38 -17.47 -7.19
C HIS A 459 -23.82 -16.49 -6.10
N ASP A 460 -22.95 -15.57 -5.69
CA ASP A 460 -23.33 -14.53 -4.74
C ASP A 460 -24.42 -13.63 -5.32
N ARG A 461 -25.39 -13.27 -4.49
CA ARG A 461 -26.57 -12.49 -4.87
C ARG A 461 -26.76 -11.23 -4.05
N LEU A 462 -25.94 -11.01 -3.06
CA LEU A 462 -25.84 -9.76 -2.32
C LEU A 462 -24.58 -9.05 -2.76
N ILE A 463 -24.62 -7.74 -2.74
CA ILE A 463 -23.43 -6.90 -2.88
C ILE A 463 -22.96 -6.57 -1.47
N LEU A 464 -21.76 -6.98 -1.11
CA LEU A 464 -21.14 -6.60 0.15
C LEU A 464 -20.24 -5.39 -0.07
N VAL A 465 -20.52 -4.33 0.68
CA VAL A 465 -19.79 -3.05 0.59
C VAL A 465 -19.19 -2.71 1.94
N GLU A 466 -17.91 -2.40 1.97
CA GLU A 466 -17.30 -1.73 3.11
C GLU A 466 -17.39 -0.22 2.92
N CYS A 467 -17.90 0.46 3.94
CA CYS A 467 -18.01 1.90 4.00
C CYS A 467 -17.22 2.43 5.19
N GLN A 468 -16.36 3.43 4.96
CA GLN A 468 -15.57 4.05 6.01
C GLN A 468 -15.19 5.48 5.67
N SER A 469 -14.69 6.23 6.66
CA SER A 469 -14.02 7.51 6.46
C SER A 469 -12.91 7.67 7.51
N ILE A 470 -12.21 8.80 7.54
CA ILE A 470 -11.16 8.99 8.57
C ILE A 470 -11.74 8.91 9.99
N THR A 471 -12.98 9.38 10.21
CA THR A 471 -13.64 9.36 11.52
C THR A 471 -14.61 8.20 11.71
N GLN A 472 -15.13 7.63 10.63
CA GLN A 472 -16.09 6.52 10.65
C GLN A 472 -15.38 5.18 10.50
N PRO A 473 -15.41 4.30 11.53
CA PRO A 473 -14.87 2.94 11.43
C PRO A 473 -15.50 2.13 10.30
N PRO A 474 -14.79 1.15 9.73
CA PRO A 474 -15.29 0.29 8.68
C PRO A 474 -16.62 -0.36 9.05
N ARG A 475 -17.58 -0.30 8.12
CA ARG A 475 -18.91 -0.86 8.25
C ARG A 475 -19.23 -1.67 7.00
N THR A 476 -19.48 -2.97 7.17
CA THR A 476 -19.91 -3.84 6.08
C THR A 476 -21.43 -3.79 5.93
N VAL A 477 -21.89 -3.47 4.73
CA VAL A 477 -23.30 -3.37 4.35
C VAL A 477 -23.59 -4.41 3.27
N ALA A 478 -24.64 -5.21 3.44
CA ALA A 478 -25.17 -6.06 2.39
C ALA A 478 -26.30 -5.32 1.66
N VAL A 479 -26.25 -5.30 0.35
CA VAL A 479 -27.27 -4.71 -0.52
C VAL A 479 -27.89 -5.80 -1.39
N ASP A 480 -29.21 -5.90 -1.39
CA ASP A 480 -29.95 -6.79 -2.27
C ASP A 480 -30.24 -6.06 -3.60
N PRO A 481 -29.64 -6.48 -4.72
CA PRO A 481 -29.82 -5.79 -6.01
C PRO A 481 -31.23 -5.95 -6.60
N ARG A 482 -32.07 -6.86 -6.05
CA ARG A 482 -33.44 -7.09 -6.53
C ARG A 482 -34.38 -5.94 -6.15
N ASP A 483 -34.22 -5.38 -4.96
CA ASP A 483 -35.10 -4.32 -4.43
C ASP A 483 -34.33 -3.08 -3.91
N GLY A 484 -33.00 -3.14 -3.87
CA GLY A 484 -32.10 -2.08 -3.37
C GLY A 484 -32.10 -1.97 -1.85
N SER A 485 -32.65 -2.95 -1.12
CA SER A 485 -32.59 -2.93 0.35
C SER A 485 -31.18 -3.12 0.84
N ALA A 486 -30.79 -2.35 1.87
CA ALA A 486 -29.46 -2.37 2.44
C ALA A 486 -29.50 -2.67 3.95
N HIS A 487 -28.64 -3.56 4.40
CA HIS A 487 -28.55 -3.98 5.80
C HIS A 487 -27.11 -3.95 6.27
N VAL A 488 -26.86 -3.29 7.42
CA VAL A 488 -25.55 -3.32 8.08
C VAL A 488 -25.35 -4.70 8.70
N LEU A 489 -24.36 -5.42 8.20
CA LEU A 489 -23.94 -6.72 8.76
C LEU A 489 -23.04 -6.52 9.98
N ARG A 490 -22.13 -5.54 9.89
CA ARG A 490 -21.16 -5.29 10.93
C ARG A 490 -20.66 -3.85 10.88
N GLU A 491 -20.40 -3.25 12.03
CA GLU A 491 -19.56 -2.07 12.19
C GLU A 491 -18.38 -2.45 13.10
N LYS A 492 -17.16 -2.12 12.68
CA LYS A 492 -15.95 -2.39 13.48
C LYS A 492 -16.02 -1.64 14.79
N ALA A 493 -16.02 -2.38 15.89
CA ALA A 493 -16.01 -1.79 17.22
C ALA A 493 -14.65 -1.15 17.52
N VAL A 494 -14.67 0.11 17.95
CA VAL A 494 -13.48 0.87 18.36
C VAL A 494 -13.74 1.42 19.76
N PRO A 495 -13.22 0.78 20.82
CA PRO A 495 -13.41 1.23 22.18
C PRO A 495 -12.96 2.69 22.36
N GLY A 496 -13.77 3.51 23.04
CA GLY A 496 -13.49 4.94 23.21
C GLY A 496 -13.65 5.81 21.96
N TRP A 497 -14.28 5.28 20.89
CA TRP A 497 -14.58 6.01 19.65
C TRP A 497 -15.98 5.69 19.13
N ASP A 498 -16.97 5.84 19.99
CA ASP A 498 -18.37 5.63 19.65
C ASP A 498 -18.99 6.84 18.91
N ALA A 499 -20.28 6.78 18.64
CA ALA A 499 -20.99 7.84 17.91
C ALA A 499 -20.97 9.19 18.67
N GLU A 500 -20.92 9.19 20.02
CA GLU A 500 -20.88 10.41 20.82
C GLU A 500 -19.49 11.07 20.72
N GLN A 501 -18.41 10.29 20.84
CA GLN A 501 -17.05 10.78 20.63
C GLN A 501 -16.86 11.30 19.20
N ARG A 502 -17.30 10.53 18.18
CA ARG A 502 -17.24 10.98 16.78
C ARG A 502 -17.96 12.29 16.52
N ALA A 503 -19.10 12.51 17.16
CA ALA A 503 -19.85 13.77 17.04
C ALA A 503 -19.06 15.02 17.48
N GLY A 504 -17.98 14.83 18.26
CA GLY A 504 -17.05 15.89 18.65
C GLY A 504 -16.10 16.33 17.53
N TYR A 505 -16.11 15.69 16.39
CA TYR A 505 -15.20 15.96 15.25
C TYR A 505 -15.99 16.39 14.02
N VAL A 506 -15.29 17.03 13.10
CA VAL A 506 -15.77 17.40 11.77
C VAL A 506 -14.82 16.75 10.77
N GLU A 507 -15.40 16.10 9.81
CA GLU A 507 -14.70 15.60 8.62
C GLU A 507 -15.36 16.27 7.40
N GLU A 508 -14.56 16.99 6.62
CA GLU A 508 -15.07 17.74 5.49
C GLU A 508 -14.11 17.76 4.30
N ARG A 509 -14.64 17.93 3.11
CA ARG A 509 -13.87 18.16 1.89
C ARG A 509 -13.73 19.66 1.66
N VAL A 510 -12.49 20.14 1.66
CA VAL A 510 -12.17 21.51 1.25
C VAL A 510 -11.41 21.49 -0.08
N TRP A 511 -11.45 22.63 -0.78
CA TRP A 511 -10.82 22.76 -2.09
C TRP A 511 -9.80 23.90 -2.07
N VAL A 512 -8.53 23.57 -2.29
CA VAL A 512 -7.44 24.53 -2.31
C VAL A 512 -7.13 24.90 -3.76
N THR A 513 -6.97 26.18 -4.04
CA THR A 513 -6.54 26.62 -5.36
C THR A 513 -5.02 26.50 -5.47
N ALA A 514 -4.55 25.72 -6.43
CA ALA A 514 -3.13 25.60 -6.74
C ALA A 514 -2.55 26.94 -7.21
N ARG A 515 -1.23 27.09 -7.15
CA ARG A 515 -0.51 28.29 -7.58
C ARG A 515 -0.68 28.65 -9.05
N ASP A 516 -1.13 27.72 -9.88
CA ASP A 516 -1.51 27.98 -11.27
C ASP A 516 -2.79 28.84 -11.41
N GLY A 517 -3.54 29.03 -10.32
CA GLY A 517 -4.71 29.89 -10.21
C GLY A 517 -6.02 29.26 -10.71
N HIS A 518 -6.01 28.05 -11.22
CA HIS A 518 -7.21 27.39 -11.79
C HIS A 518 -7.44 25.98 -11.28
N THR A 519 -6.40 25.21 -10.99
CA THR A 519 -6.53 23.85 -10.47
C THR A 519 -7.07 23.87 -9.04
N ARG A 520 -8.07 23.02 -8.77
CA ARG A 520 -8.70 22.88 -7.45
C ARG A 520 -8.28 21.55 -6.85
N ILE A 521 -7.44 21.61 -5.81
CA ILE A 521 -6.91 20.45 -5.10
C ILE A 521 -7.89 20.04 -4.02
N PRO A 522 -8.45 18.81 -4.07
CA PRO A 522 -9.29 18.33 -2.99
C PRO A 522 -8.45 18.00 -1.75
N VAL A 523 -8.96 18.33 -0.58
CA VAL A 523 -8.33 18.00 0.71
C VAL A 523 -9.40 17.49 1.66
N THR A 524 -9.20 16.32 2.24
CA THR A 524 -10.05 15.84 3.35
C THR A 524 -9.45 16.34 4.64
N LEU A 525 -10.24 17.12 5.38
CA LEU A 525 -9.83 17.77 6.61
C LEU A 525 -10.59 17.19 7.80
N VAL A 526 -9.86 16.83 8.87
CA VAL A 526 -10.44 16.35 10.12
C VAL A 526 -9.94 17.21 11.28
N HIS A 527 -10.87 17.72 12.06
CA HIS A 527 -10.57 18.55 13.24
C HIS A 527 -11.65 18.40 14.33
N ARG A 528 -11.34 18.80 15.53
CA ARG A 528 -12.34 18.90 16.60
C ARG A 528 -13.40 19.93 16.24
N ARG A 529 -14.65 19.67 16.56
CA ARG A 529 -15.78 20.59 16.29
C ARG A 529 -15.66 21.92 17.03
N ASP A 530 -14.99 21.91 18.19
CA ASP A 530 -14.73 23.10 19.00
C ASP A 530 -13.39 23.79 18.65
N ALA A 531 -12.65 23.27 17.65
CA ALA A 531 -11.41 23.87 17.20
C ALA A 531 -11.67 25.24 16.59
N ALA A 532 -10.94 26.23 17.04
CA ALA A 532 -10.93 27.55 16.44
C ALA A 532 -9.89 27.59 15.30
N CYS A 533 -10.27 28.17 14.16
CA CYS A 533 -9.30 28.54 13.13
C CYS A 533 -8.55 29.80 13.57
N ASP A 534 -7.72 29.68 14.62
CA ASP A 534 -7.02 30.82 15.24
C ASP A 534 -5.50 30.74 15.10
N GLY A 535 -5.01 29.81 14.28
CA GLY A 535 -3.60 29.62 14.00
C GLY A 535 -2.78 29.08 15.18
N ARG A 536 -3.38 28.29 16.09
CA ARG A 536 -2.66 27.71 17.23
C ARG A 536 -2.49 26.20 17.18
N ALA A 537 -3.36 25.48 16.45
CA ALA A 537 -3.30 24.03 16.39
C ALA A 537 -2.02 23.54 15.70
N ALA A 538 -1.60 22.33 16.05
CA ALA A 538 -0.67 21.57 15.22
C ALA A 538 -1.43 20.94 14.04
N GLY A 539 -0.75 20.75 12.92
CA GLY A 539 -1.32 20.09 11.75
C GLY A 539 -0.52 18.87 11.33
N TRP A 540 -1.20 17.91 10.71
CA TRP A 540 -0.61 16.73 10.11
C TRP A 540 -1.11 16.60 8.68
N LEU A 541 -0.22 16.81 7.71
CA LEU A 541 -0.52 16.76 6.29
C LEU A 541 0.07 15.49 5.70
N TYR A 542 -0.79 14.63 5.11
CA TYR A 542 -0.42 13.41 4.42
C TYR A 542 -0.65 13.53 2.92
N GLY A 543 0.25 12.95 2.11
CA GLY A 543 0.08 12.86 0.65
C GLY A 543 0.98 11.80 0.02
N TYR A 544 0.64 11.45 -1.25
CA TYR A 544 1.37 10.48 -2.05
C TYR A 544 1.67 10.99 -3.46
N GLY A 545 0.67 11.02 -4.35
CA GLY A 545 0.70 11.71 -5.64
C GLY A 545 1.51 11.03 -6.73
N SER A 546 1.43 9.70 -6.89
CA SER A 546 2.10 8.92 -7.93
C SER A 546 1.30 7.68 -8.32
N TYR A 547 1.57 7.11 -9.49
CA TYR A 547 1.06 5.83 -9.99
C TYR A 547 -0.46 5.74 -10.15
N GLU A 548 -1.18 6.86 -10.28
CA GLU A 548 -2.65 6.88 -10.22
C GLU A 548 -3.22 6.34 -8.88
N ILE A 549 -2.35 6.11 -7.86
CA ILE A 549 -2.80 5.61 -6.56
C ILE A 549 -3.60 6.70 -5.86
N SER A 550 -4.81 6.35 -5.45
CA SER A 550 -5.69 7.22 -4.71
C SER A 550 -5.57 6.98 -3.22
N ASN A 551 -5.37 8.04 -2.46
CA ASN A 551 -5.41 7.99 -1.00
C ASN A 551 -6.82 8.32 -0.54
N ASP A 552 -7.61 7.29 -0.30
CA ASP A 552 -8.98 7.48 0.17
C ASP A 552 -9.03 7.78 1.66
N PRO A 553 -10.03 8.52 2.13
CA PRO A 553 -10.24 8.80 3.54
C PRO A 553 -10.68 7.54 4.30
N GLU A 554 -9.71 6.77 4.75
CA GLU A 554 -9.90 5.51 5.47
C GLU A 554 -9.65 5.66 6.96
N PHE A 555 -10.37 4.86 7.74
CA PHE A 555 -10.24 4.82 9.19
C PHE A 555 -8.94 4.15 9.65
N SER A 556 -8.29 4.74 10.63
CA SER A 556 -7.13 4.12 11.29
C SER A 556 -7.12 4.45 12.79
N VAL A 557 -7.10 3.44 13.63
CA VAL A 557 -6.94 3.60 15.08
C VAL A 557 -5.64 4.32 15.44
N LEU A 558 -4.61 4.20 14.59
CA LEU A 558 -3.32 4.83 14.83
C LEU A 558 -3.36 6.36 14.72
N ARG A 559 -4.31 6.92 13.95
CA ARG A 559 -4.49 8.38 13.82
C ARG A 559 -5.23 9.01 15.00
N LEU A 560 -6.05 8.22 15.70
CA LEU A 560 -6.91 8.73 16.77
C LEU A 560 -6.13 9.49 17.86
N PRO A 561 -5.01 8.99 18.39
CA PRO A 561 -4.25 9.71 19.40
C PRO A 561 -3.82 11.13 19.01
N ALA A 562 -3.43 11.33 17.75
CA ALA A 562 -3.06 12.67 17.26
C ALA A 562 -4.30 13.57 17.14
N ILE A 563 -5.39 13.08 16.56
CA ILE A 563 -6.66 13.81 16.40
C ILE A 563 -7.25 14.16 17.78
N GLN A 564 -7.21 13.25 18.73
CA GLN A 564 -7.70 13.46 20.10
C GLN A 564 -6.90 14.52 20.86
N ARG A 565 -5.60 14.67 20.55
CA ARG A 565 -4.74 15.75 21.07
C ARG A 565 -4.97 17.09 20.37
N GLY A 566 -5.94 17.17 19.46
CA GLY A 566 -6.30 18.41 18.77
C GLY A 566 -5.43 18.74 17.56
N VAL A 567 -4.70 17.75 17.02
CA VAL A 567 -4.02 17.91 15.74
C VAL A 567 -5.07 17.97 14.62
N VAL A 568 -4.96 18.95 13.75
CA VAL A 568 -5.74 19.05 12.53
C VAL A 568 -5.12 18.11 11.51
N PHE A 569 -5.85 17.06 11.11
CA PHE A 569 -5.38 16.11 10.12
C PHE A 569 -5.88 16.49 8.73
N ALA A 570 -5.00 16.52 7.75
CA ALA A 570 -5.32 16.83 6.36
C ALA A 570 -4.75 15.75 5.44
N LEU A 571 -5.61 15.21 4.57
CA LEU A 571 -5.25 14.29 3.49
C LEU A 571 -5.33 15.07 2.18
N ALA A 572 -4.18 15.32 1.55
CA ALA A 572 -4.09 16.05 0.30
C ALA A 572 -4.19 15.10 -0.90
N HIS A 573 -5.21 15.30 -1.71
CA HIS A 573 -5.45 14.53 -2.94
C HIS A 573 -4.80 15.25 -4.12
N ILE A 574 -3.46 15.19 -4.18
CA ILE A 574 -2.63 15.95 -5.10
C ILE A 574 -2.49 15.30 -6.47
N ARG A 575 -2.14 16.08 -7.50
CA ARG A 575 -1.88 15.55 -8.84
C ARG A 575 -0.78 14.48 -8.84
N GLY A 576 -0.92 13.51 -9.73
CA GLY A 576 -0.13 12.28 -9.77
C GLY A 576 -0.81 11.11 -9.06
N GLY A 577 -1.79 11.37 -8.18
CA GLY A 577 -2.76 10.39 -7.69
C GLY A 577 -3.91 10.18 -8.67
N GLY A 578 -4.84 9.27 -8.34
CA GLY A 578 -6.00 8.91 -9.17
C GLY A 578 -7.33 9.49 -8.68
N GLU A 579 -7.34 10.28 -7.61
CA GLU A 579 -8.57 10.67 -6.90
C GLU A 579 -9.59 11.39 -7.79
N MET A 580 -9.10 12.23 -8.72
CA MET A 580 -9.93 12.98 -9.66
C MET A 580 -10.01 12.32 -11.05
N GLY A 581 -9.53 11.07 -11.21
CA GLY A 581 -9.48 10.35 -12.46
C GLY A 581 -8.10 10.33 -13.12
N ARG A 582 -8.00 9.70 -14.29
CA ARG A 582 -6.75 9.51 -15.03
C ARG A 582 -6.07 10.83 -15.42
N TRP A 583 -6.85 11.85 -15.75
CA TRP A 583 -6.32 13.17 -16.10
C TRP A 583 -5.54 13.82 -14.95
N TRP A 584 -5.94 13.55 -13.68
CA TRP A 584 -5.28 14.03 -12.48
C TRP A 584 -3.92 13.39 -12.29
N TYR A 585 -3.85 12.10 -12.57
CA TYR A 585 -2.62 11.35 -12.61
C TYR A 585 -1.67 11.87 -13.70
N GLU A 586 -2.16 12.02 -14.94
CA GLU A 586 -1.37 12.47 -16.06
C GLU A 586 -0.80 13.88 -15.88
N ASP A 587 -1.51 14.77 -15.18
CA ASP A 587 -1.05 16.12 -14.86
C ASP A 587 -0.11 16.20 -13.64
N GLY A 588 0.36 15.06 -13.15
CA GLY A 588 1.29 14.95 -12.03
C GLY A 588 2.40 13.92 -12.24
N ARG A 589 2.75 13.54 -13.49
CA ARG A 589 3.85 12.62 -13.79
C ARG A 589 4.81 13.15 -14.85
N ARG A 590 5.96 12.49 -15.02
CA ARG A 590 6.97 12.74 -16.05
C ARG A 590 7.35 14.22 -16.11
N GLU A 591 7.14 14.89 -17.27
CA GLU A 591 7.51 16.28 -17.53
C GLU A 591 6.86 17.27 -16.56
N VAL A 592 5.70 16.94 -16.04
CA VAL A 592 4.90 17.79 -15.14
C VAL A 592 4.88 17.30 -13.69
N LYS A 593 5.74 16.36 -13.32
CA LYS A 593 5.84 15.78 -11.97
C LYS A 593 5.94 16.83 -10.85
N THR A 594 6.50 17.98 -11.12
CA THR A 594 6.59 19.08 -10.16
C THR A 594 5.24 19.58 -9.66
N HIS A 595 4.15 19.36 -10.40
CA HIS A 595 2.79 19.71 -9.94
C HIS A 595 2.42 18.97 -8.64
N THR A 596 2.81 17.71 -8.49
CA THR A 596 2.61 16.92 -7.26
C THR A 596 3.18 17.66 -6.03
N PHE A 597 4.42 18.13 -6.14
CA PHE A 597 5.13 18.77 -5.03
C PHE A 597 4.57 20.15 -4.73
N THR A 598 4.26 20.90 -5.79
CA THR A 598 3.69 22.24 -5.64
C THR A 598 2.29 22.23 -5.06
N ASP A 599 1.46 21.26 -5.45
CA ASP A 599 0.12 21.07 -4.89
C ASP A 599 0.18 20.81 -3.38
N PHE A 600 1.08 19.93 -2.94
CA PHE A 600 1.26 19.63 -1.51
C PHE A 600 1.72 20.86 -0.71
N ILE A 601 2.65 21.64 -1.26
CA ILE A 601 3.10 22.90 -0.65
C ILE A 601 1.95 23.89 -0.57
N ASP A 602 1.15 24.03 -1.64
CA ASP A 602 0.02 24.96 -1.68
C ASP A 602 -1.07 24.58 -0.65
N VAL A 603 -1.33 23.28 -0.46
CA VAL A 603 -2.20 22.79 0.62
C VAL A 603 -1.60 23.13 2.00
N GLY A 604 -0.32 22.88 2.21
CA GLY A 604 0.34 23.22 3.48
C GLY A 604 0.28 24.71 3.79
N ARG A 605 0.52 25.58 2.81
CA ARG A 605 0.39 27.03 2.96
C ARG A 605 -1.05 27.44 3.25
N PHE A 606 -2.02 26.87 2.55
CA PHE A 606 -3.43 27.11 2.82
C PHE A 606 -3.80 26.79 4.28
N LEU A 607 -3.34 25.65 4.82
CA LEU A 607 -3.63 25.28 6.20
C LEU A 607 -3.10 26.32 7.21
N VAL A 608 -1.93 26.91 6.94
CA VAL A 608 -1.33 27.94 7.78
C VAL A 608 -2.04 29.28 7.57
N ASP A 609 -2.22 29.73 6.33
CA ASP A 609 -2.77 31.03 5.97
C ASP A 609 -4.26 31.17 6.36
N ALA A 610 -5.02 30.08 6.27
CA ALA A 610 -6.42 30.03 6.70
C ALA A 610 -6.56 29.91 8.24
N GLY A 611 -5.46 29.78 8.98
CA GLY A 611 -5.47 29.68 10.44
C GLY A 611 -5.86 28.31 10.99
N TRP A 612 -5.90 27.28 10.17
CA TRP A 612 -6.09 25.91 10.66
C TRP A 612 -4.91 25.41 11.47
N VAL A 613 -3.69 25.77 11.06
CA VAL A 613 -2.45 25.31 11.65
C VAL A 613 -1.55 26.49 12.01
N ALA A 614 -0.87 26.40 13.16
CA ALA A 614 0.11 27.38 13.54
C ALA A 614 1.35 27.35 12.63
N PRO A 615 1.93 28.49 12.29
CA PRO A 615 3.26 28.51 11.66
C PRO A 615 4.24 27.67 12.49
N HIS A 616 5.09 26.89 11.81
CA HIS A 616 6.09 26.01 12.43
C HIS A 616 5.53 24.87 13.30
N ARG A 617 4.25 24.49 13.11
CA ARG A 617 3.64 23.33 13.77
C ARG A 617 2.98 22.37 12.78
N LEU A 618 3.41 22.38 11.52
CA LEU A 618 2.92 21.49 10.49
C LEU A 618 3.85 20.28 10.35
N ILE A 619 3.29 19.09 10.53
CA ILE A 619 3.89 17.79 10.26
C ILE A 619 3.57 17.45 8.80
N ALA A 620 4.54 16.92 8.05
CA ALA A 620 4.29 16.31 6.75
C ALA A 620 4.70 14.84 6.78
N GLU A 621 3.89 13.98 6.17
CA GLU A 621 4.12 12.54 6.10
C GLU A 621 3.86 12.02 4.69
N GLY A 622 4.73 11.11 4.23
CA GLY A 622 4.57 10.35 2.99
C GLY A 622 5.52 9.15 2.96
N ARG A 623 5.14 8.10 2.22
CA ARG A 623 5.87 6.84 2.16
C ARG A 623 6.16 6.45 0.71
N SER A 624 7.28 5.74 0.45
CA SER A 624 7.65 5.28 -0.90
C SER A 624 7.79 6.46 -1.88
N ALA A 625 7.01 6.51 -2.96
CA ALA A 625 6.92 7.70 -3.82
C ALA A 625 6.37 8.93 -3.07
N GLY A 626 5.52 8.74 -2.03
CA GLY A 626 5.21 9.81 -1.07
C GLY A 626 6.43 10.25 -0.25
N GLY A 627 7.44 9.40 -0.11
CA GLY A 627 8.75 9.75 0.44
C GLY A 627 9.57 10.62 -0.52
N LEU A 628 9.49 10.40 -1.84
CA LEU A 628 10.00 11.35 -2.84
C LEU A 628 9.33 12.73 -2.66
N LEU A 629 7.99 12.75 -2.51
CA LEU A 629 7.24 13.97 -2.20
C LEU A 629 7.83 14.65 -0.96
N MET A 630 8.05 13.91 0.14
CA MET A 630 8.64 14.46 1.38
C MET A 630 10.02 15.05 1.17
N GLY A 631 10.87 14.35 0.43
CA GLY A 631 12.21 14.85 0.11
C GLY A 631 12.20 16.10 -0.77
N ALA A 632 11.34 16.14 -1.80
CA ALA A 632 11.21 17.28 -2.71
C ALA A 632 10.69 18.54 -1.98
N VAL A 633 9.62 18.40 -1.18
CA VAL A 633 9.05 19.56 -0.45
C VAL A 633 9.97 20.03 0.67
N THR A 634 10.81 19.15 1.24
CA THR A 634 11.88 19.53 2.18
C THR A 634 12.84 20.52 1.55
N ASN A 635 13.21 20.33 0.29
CA ASN A 635 14.11 21.23 -0.44
C ASN A 635 13.38 22.50 -0.93
N MET A 636 12.13 22.34 -1.42
CA MET A 636 11.37 23.42 -2.07
C MET A 636 10.71 24.39 -1.08
N ALA A 637 10.38 23.94 0.13
CA ALA A 637 9.71 24.75 1.17
C ALA A 637 10.21 24.38 2.58
N PRO A 638 11.51 24.52 2.88
CA PRO A 638 12.10 24.11 4.15
C PRO A 638 11.56 24.88 5.35
N ASP A 639 10.98 26.05 5.14
CA ASP A 639 10.39 26.93 6.14
C ASP A 639 8.94 26.55 6.53
N LEU A 640 8.25 25.78 5.68
CA LEU A 640 6.82 25.47 5.85
C LEU A 640 6.58 24.40 6.92
N PHE A 641 7.38 23.35 6.89
CA PHE A 641 7.19 22.19 7.73
C PHE A 641 8.08 22.23 8.98
N ARG A 642 7.55 21.83 10.12
CA ARG A 642 8.32 21.67 11.35
C ARG A 642 9.03 20.33 11.38
N VAL A 643 8.35 19.27 10.90
CA VAL A 643 8.87 17.91 10.88
C VAL A 643 8.40 17.15 9.65
N ILE A 644 9.25 16.30 9.13
CA ILE A 644 9.02 15.42 8.00
C ILE A 644 9.13 13.97 8.47
N LEU A 645 8.10 13.18 8.23
CA LEU A 645 8.13 11.72 8.32
C LEU A 645 8.23 11.14 6.91
N ALA A 646 9.38 10.59 6.57
CA ALA A 646 9.65 10.01 5.26
C ALA A 646 9.82 8.49 5.38
N GLY A 647 8.76 7.73 5.10
CA GLY A 647 8.77 6.28 5.19
C GLY A 647 9.28 5.65 3.90
N VAL A 648 10.25 4.73 3.98
CA VAL A 648 10.84 4.01 2.82
C VAL A 648 11.00 4.93 1.59
N PRO A 649 11.68 6.09 1.73
CA PRO A 649 11.52 7.20 0.83
C PRO A 649 12.39 7.07 -0.43
N PHE A 650 11.76 7.26 -1.60
CA PHE A 650 12.42 7.29 -2.91
C PHE A 650 13.11 8.64 -3.14
N VAL A 651 14.26 8.87 -2.48
CA VAL A 651 14.90 10.19 -2.38
C VAL A 651 16.20 10.34 -3.19
N ASP A 652 16.66 9.28 -3.83
CA ASP A 652 17.79 9.29 -4.77
C ASP A 652 17.30 9.00 -6.21
N ALA A 653 16.12 9.52 -6.53
CA ALA A 653 15.32 9.16 -7.68
C ALA A 653 16.08 9.25 -9.01
N LEU A 654 16.85 10.32 -9.25
CA LEU A 654 17.62 10.45 -10.48
C LEU A 654 18.71 9.37 -10.61
N THR A 655 19.39 9.02 -9.52
CA THR A 655 20.40 7.95 -9.54
C THR A 655 19.75 6.60 -9.84
N SER A 656 18.63 6.30 -9.18
CA SER A 656 17.95 5.01 -9.35
C SER A 656 17.38 4.86 -10.76
N ILE A 657 16.70 5.86 -11.29
CA ILE A 657 16.09 5.77 -12.63
C ILE A 657 17.12 5.82 -13.77
N LEU A 658 18.34 6.25 -13.49
CA LEU A 658 19.47 6.15 -14.43
C LEU A 658 20.15 4.78 -14.47
N ASP A 659 19.74 3.85 -13.62
CA ASP A 659 20.34 2.51 -13.55
C ASP A 659 19.32 1.41 -13.88
N PRO A 660 19.27 0.97 -15.16
CA PRO A 660 18.29 -0.06 -15.58
C PRO A 660 18.53 -1.44 -14.97
N SER A 661 19.64 -1.66 -14.27
CA SER A 661 19.92 -2.93 -13.60
C SER A 661 19.24 -3.04 -12.21
N LEU A 662 18.69 -1.95 -11.70
CA LEU A 662 17.98 -1.95 -10.43
C LEU A 662 16.53 -2.49 -10.58
N PRO A 663 16.01 -3.07 -9.51
CA PRO A 663 14.61 -3.50 -9.47
C PRO A 663 13.66 -2.38 -9.94
N LEU A 664 12.63 -2.76 -10.68
CA LEU A 664 11.52 -1.92 -11.17
C LEU A 664 11.89 -0.80 -12.16
N THR A 665 13.15 -0.37 -12.25
CA THR A 665 13.58 0.86 -12.95
C THR A 665 13.03 0.96 -14.39
N VAL A 666 13.13 -0.11 -15.20
CA VAL A 666 12.70 -0.06 -16.61
C VAL A 666 11.18 0.11 -16.73
N GLY A 667 10.40 -0.59 -15.90
CA GLY A 667 8.95 -0.42 -15.80
C GLY A 667 8.54 1.00 -15.38
N GLU A 668 9.31 1.59 -14.48
CA GLU A 668 9.04 2.91 -13.92
C GLU A 668 9.38 4.09 -14.84
N TRP A 669 10.05 3.85 -15.98
CA TRP A 669 10.24 4.90 -16.98
C TRP A 669 8.93 5.45 -17.56
N GLU A 670 7.86 4.71 -17.48
CA GLU A 670 6.54 5.23 -17.88
C GLU A 670 5.95 6.18 -16.82
N GLU A 671 6.28 6.01 -15.54
CA GLU A 671 5.88 6.92 -14.45
C GLU A 671 6.75 8.18 -14.40
N TRP A 672 8.08 7.97 -14.36
CA TRP A 672 9.02 9.07 -14.13
C TRP A 672 9.60 9.68 -15.41
N GLY A 673 9.51 8.96 -16.54
CA GLY A 673 10.22 9.23 -17.78
C GLY A 673 11.60 8.54 -17.82
N ASN A 674 12.18 8.38 -19.03
CA ASN A 674 13.50 7.78 -19.24
C ASN A 674 14.60 8.87 -19.30
N PRO A 675 15.32 9.15 -18.21
CA PRO A 675 16.34 10.20 -18.18
C PRO A 675 17.63 9.81 -18.90
N ILE A 676 17.80 8.55 -19.32
CA ILE A 676 18.95 8.08 -20.09
C ILE A 676 18.86 8.57 -21.54
N GLU A 677 17.68 8.43 -22.13
CA GLU A 677 17.44 8.74 -23.54
C GLU A 677 16.95 10.18 -23.71
N ASP A 678 16.15 10.69 -22.78
CA ASP A 678 15.50 11.99 -22.88
C ASP A 678 16.16 13.04 -21.98
N ARG A 679 16.76 14.07 -22.63
CA ARG A 679 17.41 15.17 -21.94
C ARG A 679 16.43 16.06 -21.15
N GLU A 680 15.22 16.23 -21.66
CA GLU A 680 14.19 17.05 -20.98
C GLU A 680 13.76 16.36 -19.70
N ILE A 681 13.44 15.07 -19.76
CA ILE A 681 13.16 14.23 -18.58
C ILE A 681 14.30 14.28 -17.58
N TYR A 682 15.55 14.11 -18.04
CA TYR A 682 16.72 14.22 -17.16
C TYR A 682 16.75 15.57 -16.42
N THR A 683 16.51 16.65 -17.13
CA THR A 683 16.53 18.00 -16.56
C THR A 683 15.41 18.21 -15.55
N VAL A 684 14.20 17.77 -15.89
CA VAL A 684 13.03 17.84 -14.99
C VAL A 684 13.27 16.99 -13.74
N MET A 685 13.68 15.72 -13.89
CA MET A 685 13.94 14.83 -12.77
C MET A 685 15.04 15.37 -11.86
N LYS A 686 16.14 15.87 -12.43
CA LYS A 686 17.22 16.50 -11.66
C LYS A 686 16.73 17.70 -10.86
N SER A 687 15.77 18.46 -11.38
CA SER A 687 15.27 19.67 -10.71
C SER A 687 14.50 19.38 -9.41
N TYR A 688 13.95 18.18 -9.26
CA TYR A 688 13.19 17.82 -8.07
C TYR A 688 13.79 16.66 -7.25
N SER A 689 14.71 15.87 -7.81
CA SER A 689 15.31 14.73 -7.10
C SER A 689 15.89 15.16 -5.75
N PRO A 690 15.42 14.59 -4.63
CA PRO A 690 15.72 15.14 -3.31
C PRO A 690 17.20 15.19 -2.97
N TYR A 691 17.94 14.14 -3.26
CA TYR A 691 19.36 14.04 -2.93
C TYR A 691 20.22 15.09 -3.63
N GLU A 692 20.00 15.31 -4.93
CA GLU A 692 20.73 16.27 -5.73
C GLU A 692 20.43 17.73 -5.35
N ASN A 693 19.24 18.00 -4.79
CA ASN A 693 18.79 19.37 -4.51
C ASN A 693 18.98 19.79 -3.04
N VAL A 694 19.67 19.01 -2.22
CA VAL A 694 20.05 19.45 -0.87
C VAL A 694 21.05 20.60 -0.97
N ALA A 695 20.65 21.77 -0.52
CA ALA A 695 21.44 22.99 -0.54
C ALA A 695 22.17 23.23 0.79
N ASP A 696 23.44 23.66 0.70
CA ASP A 696 24.24 24.03 1.88
C ASP A 696 23.72 25.31 2.50
N GLY A 697 23.69 25.37 3.82
CA GLY A 697 23.31 26.57 4.55
C GLY A 697 21.82 26.75 4.75
N VAL A 698 21.00 25.80 4.34
CA VAL A 698 19.55 25.80 4.58
C VAL A 698 19.27 25.20 5.97
N GLU A 699 18.32 25.80 6.69
CA GLU A 699 17.77 25.24 7.91
C GLU A 699 16.62 24.30 7.56
N TYR A 700 16.91 23.00 7.53
CA TYR A 700 15.92 21.98 7.23
C TYR A 700 15.02 21.68 8.43
N PRO A 701 13.78 21.15 8.23
CA PRO A 701 12.92 20.66 9.30
C PRO A 701 13.56 19.49 10.05
N ALA A 702 13.00 19.11 11.19
CA ALA A 702 13.31 17.82 11.78
C ALA A 702 12.87 16.70 10.83
N ILE A 703 13.70 15.67 10.66
CA ILE A 703 13.42 14.60 9.69
C ILE A 703 13.62 13.25 10.38
N MET A 704 12.63 12.38 10.22
CA MET A 704 12.76 10.96 10.49
C MET A 704 12.53 10.18 9.19
N ALA A 705 13.60 9.58 8.68
CA ALA A 705 13.54 8.66 7.56
C ALA A 705 13.49 7.22 8.11
N SER A 706 12.44 6.46 7.80
CA SER A 706 12.34 5.04 8.16
C SER A 706 12.53 4.19 6.91
N THR A 707 13.29 3.09 7.02
CA THR A 707 13.56 2.16 5.92
C THR A 707 13.80 0.75 6.43
N SER A 708 14.02 -0.20 5.53
CA SER A 708 14.31 -1.60 5.83
C SER A 708 15.46 -2.11 4.98
N ILE A 709 16.29 -3.00 5.54
CA ILE A 709 17.49 -3.48 4.86
C ILE A 709 17.16 -4.32 3.61
N ASN A 710 16.06 -5.08 3.65
CA ASN A 710 15.62 -5.97 2.57
C ASN A 710 14.56 -5.32 1.66
N ASP A 711 14.44 -3.99 1.71
CA ASP A 711 13.53 -3.27 0.81
C ASP A 711 14.04 -3.34 -0.63
N THR A 712 13.28 -4.05 -1.47
CA THR A 712 13.61 -4.27 -2.89
C THR A 712 12.98 -3.24 -3.81
N ARG A 713 11.98 -2.49 -3.32
CA ARG A 713 11.28 -1.44 -4.09
C ARG A 713 12.01 -0.10 -4.00
N VAL A 714 12.46 0.26 -2.79
CA VAL A 714 13.26 1.46 -2.54
C VAL A 714 14.45 1.07 -1.68
N LEU A 715 15.61 0.98 -2.29
CA LEU A 715 16.81 0.52 -1.61
C LEU A 715 17.17 1.40 -0.41
N PHE A 716 17.49 0.78 0.73
CA PHE A 716 17.84 1.48 1.99
C PHE A 716 19.00 2.48 1.82
N GLY A 717 19.84 2.31 0.81
CA GLY A 717 20.92 3.22 0.46
C GLY A 717 20.44 4.61 0.07
N GLU A 718 19.21 4.76 -0.45
CA GLU A 718 18.66 6.06 -0.83
C GLU A 718 18.43 6.99 0.37
N PRO A 719 17.63 6.62 1.38
CA PRO A 719 17.52 7.45 2.57
C PRO A 719 18.85 7.61 3.32
N LEU A 720 19.73 6.61 3.30
CA LEU A 720 21.04 6.71 3.92
C LEU A 720 21.88 7.80 3.25
N LYS A 721 21.95 7.83 1.92
CA LYS A 721 22.64 8.91 1.17
C LYS A 721 22.03 10.28 1.48
N TRP A 722 20.70 10.38 1.44
CA TRP A 722 19.97 11.63 1.65
C TRP A 722 20.20 12.21 3.05
N VAL A 723 20.10 11.39 4.10
CA VAL A 723 20.37 11.80 5.50
C VAL A 723 21.82 12.28 5.67
N GLN A 724 22.80 11.57 5.08
CA GLN A 724 24.20 12.00 5.13
C GLN A 724 24.41 13.34 4.43
N ARG A 725 23.77 13.57 3.28
CA ARG A 725 23.86 14.83 2.52
C ARG A 725 23.20 16.00 3.27
N LEU A 726 22.02 15.78 3.87
CA LEU A 726 21.33 16.78 4.69
C LEU A 726 22.19 17.21 5.89
N ARG A 727 22.79 16.25 6.61
CA ARG A 727 23.67 16.55 7.75
C ARG A 727 24.97 17.23 7.33
N GLN A 728 25.49 16.90 6.16
CA GLN A 728 26.65 17.62 5.61
C GLN A 728 26.31 19.09 5.32
N ALA A 729 25.16 19.33 4.72
CA ALA A 729 24.67 20.67 4.38
C ALA A 729 24.40 21.55 5.62
N THR A 730 23.82 21.00 6.66
CA THR A 730 23.53 21.71 7.92
C THR A 730 24.79 22.00 8.74
N ALA A 731 25.81 21.13 8.70
CA ALA A 731 27.08 21.35 9.40
C ALA A 731 27.86 22.58 8.91
N GLY A 732 27.68 22.98 7.66
CA GLY A 732 28.26 24.21 7.12
C GLY A 732 27.80 25.49 7.83
N ASN A 733 26.56 25.49 8.37
CA ASN A 733 25.98 26.61 9.09
C ASN A 733 26.68 26.90 10.44
N THR A 734 27.07 25.86 11.18
CA THR A 734 27.72 26.03 12.49
C THR A 734 29.12 26.63 12.35
N THR A 735 29.83 26.34 11.25
CA THR A 735 31.14 26.93 10.98
C THR A 735 31.05 28.35 10.45
N ALA A 736 30.03 28.72 9.69
CA ALA A 736 29.80 30.08 9.21
C ALA A 736 29.33 31.02 10.32
N ALA A 737 28.46 30.57 11.23
CA ALA A 737 28.06 31.35 12.40
C ALA A 737 29.22 31.57 13.39
N GLY A 738 30.11 30.58 13.57
CA GLY A 738 31.36 30.74 14.34
C GLY A 738 32.31 31.77 13.73
N ARG A 739 32.44 31.83 12.40
CA ARG A 739 33.29 32.83 11.71
C ARG A 739 32.67 34.22 11.67
N ALA A 740 31.36 34.37 11.66
CA ALA A 740 30.68 35.68 11.71
C ALA A 740 30.82 36.34 13.09
N SER A 741 30.96 35.58 14.17
CA SER A 741 31.21 36.10 15.53
C SER A 741 32.62 36.63 15.71
N GLU A 742 33.58 36.24 14.85
CA GLU A 742 34.99 36.74 14.89
C GLU A 742 35.21 38.00 14.08
N LEU A 743 34.30 38.36 13.19
CA LEU A 743 34.32 39.56 12.38
C LEU A 743 33.25 40.55 12.87
N GLY A 744 33.58 41.30 13.92
CA GLY A 744 32.73 42.34 14.48
C GLY A 744 32.21 43.32 13.45
N SER A 745 30.94 43.19 13.07
CA SER A 745 30.19 44.21 12.34
C SER A 745 28.75 44.26 12.86
N ALA A 746 28.40 45.42 13.40
CA ALA A 746 27.07 45.76 13.85
C ALA A 746 26.04 45.77 12.69
N ALA A 747 25.13 44.83 12.65
CA ALA A 747 23.92 44.92 11.87
C ALA A 747 22.80 44.24 12.61
N VAL A 748 21.78 45.03 12.87
CA VAL A 748 20.42 44.77 13.36
C VAL A 748 20.13 43.33 13.79
N THR A 749 20.12 43.13 15.10
CA THR A 749 19.83 41.90 15.79
C THR A 749 18.31 41.75 15.94
N THR A 750 17.70 40.90 15.17
CA THR A 750 16.55 40.13 15.67
C THR A 750 17.17 38.88 16.29
N THR A 751 17.30 38.89 17.60
CA THR A 751 17.87 37.84 18.39
C THR A 751 17.01 36.59 18.35
N PHE A 752 17.37 35.59 17.54
CA PHE A 752 17.27 34.20 17.90
C PHE A 752 18.70 33.76 18.31
N ALA A 753 19.05 34.04 19.56
CA ALA A 753 20.23 33.50 20.19
C ALA A 753 19.98 32.08 20.64
N GLY A 754 20.49 31.11 19.91
CA GLY A 754 20.60 29.74 20.31
C GLY A 754 21.46 29.03 19.28
N GLN A 755 22.62 28.54 19.66
CA GLN A 755 23.27 27.47 18.91
C GLN A 755 22.20 26.40 18.72
N SER A 756 21.84 26.09 17.47
CA SER A 756 20.93 24.96 17.20
C SER A 756 21.67 23.70 17.66
N ASP A 757 21.28 23.21 18.82
CA ASP A 757 21.60 21.87 19.26
C ASP A 757 21.15 20.93 18.14
N PRO A 758 22.00 19.99 17.65
CA PRO A 758 21.59 19.02 16.64
C PRO A 758 20.33 18.24 17.05
N THR A 759 19.90 18.33 18.30
CA THR A 759 18.64 17.77 18.82
C THR A 759 17.42 18.69 18.65
N GLU A 760 17.55 19.97 18.34
CA GLU A 760 16.42 20.89 18.13
C GLU A 760 15.64 20.61 16.84
N ARG A 761 16.34 20.23 15.75
CA ARG A 761 15.76 19.75 14.49
C ARG A 761 16.56 18.51 14.04
N PRO A 762 16.39 17.38 14.71
CA PRO A 762 17.19 16.20 14.44
C PRO A 762 16.85 15.64 13.06
N ILE A 763 17.89 15.21 12.35
CA ILE A 763 17.79 14.43 11.12
C ILE A 763 18.24 13.02 11.48
N ILE A 764 17.30 12.07 11.53
CA ILE A 764 17.55 10.71 11.94
C ILE A 764 17.08 9.72 10.87
N MET A 765 17.71 8.55 10.88
CA MET A 765 17.30 7.42 10.06
C MET A 765 17.07 6.21 10.95
N ARG A 766 15.95 5.53 10.75
CA ARG A 766 15.60 4.27 11.39
C ARG A 766 15.55 3.17 10.35
N THR A 767 16.40 2.14 10.50
CA THR A 767 16.44 1.00 9.60
C THR A 767 15.99 -0.26 10.31
N GLN A 768 14.98 -0.93 9.77
CA GLN A 768 14.60 -2.28 10.19
C GLN A 768 15.57 -3.29 9.57
N MET A 769 16.24 -4.09 10.42
CA MET A 769 17.36 -4.96 9.98
C MET A 769 16.90 -6.29 9.38
N VAL A 770 15.60 -6.63 9.47
CA VAL A 770 15.04 -7.90 9.00
C VAL A 770 13.71 -7.74 8.25
N ALA A 771 13.36 -6.52 7.82
CA ALA A 771 12.09 -6.22 7.16
C ALA A 771 12.33 -5.73 5.72
N GLY A 772 11.25 -5.71 4.93
CA GLY A 772 11.20 -5.16 3.57
C GLY A 772 10.40 -3.85 3.50
N HIS A 773 9.82 -3.58 2.32
CA HIS A 773 9.13 -2.30 2.01
C HIS A 773 7.96 -1.99 2.95
N ARG A 774 7.28 -3.01 3.44
CA ARG A 774 6.12 -2.86 4.35
C ARG A 774 6.50 -2.60 5.80
N GLY A 775 7.80 -2.70 6.15
CA GLY A 775 8.30 -2.55 7.51
C GLY A 775 8.18 -3.81 8.36
N PRO A 776 8.21 -3.69 9.70
CA PRO A 776 8.21 -4.85 10.59
C PRO A 776 6.94 -5.67 10.46
N SER A 777 7.08 -6.99 10.51
CA SER A 777 5.96 -7.92 10.51
C SER A 777 5.28 -7.99 11.89
N GLY A 778 4.01 -8.39 11.88
CA GLY A 778 3.20 -8.53 13.08
C GLY A 778 2.66 -7.22 13.63
N ARG A 779 1.48 -7.32 14.25
CA ARG A 779 0.68 -6.16 14.73
C ARG A 779 1.43 -5.28 15.72
N TYR A 780 2.05 -5.88 16.73
CA TYR A 780 2.72 -5.10 17.79
C TYR A 780 4.05 -4.50 17.33
N GLY A 781 4.77 -5.18 16.43
CA GLY A 781 5.96 -4.63 15.78
C GLY A 781 5.62 -3.38 14.97
N HIS A 782 4.55 -3.45 14.20
CA HIS A 782 4.03 -2.32 13.44
C HIS A 782 3.59 -1.17 14.37
N TRP A 783 2.85 -1.45 15.45
CA TRP A 783 2.44 -0.43 16.42
C TRP A 783 3.62 0.26 17.09
N ALA A 784 4.63 -0.49 17.50
CA ALA A 784 5.83 0.07 18.12
C ALA A 784 6.57 1.02 17.17
N SER A 785 6.76 0.61 15.90
CA SER A 785 7.40 1.43 14.89
C SER A 785 6.60 2.72 14.62
N ARG A 786 5.28 2.62 14.46
CA ARG A 786 4.43 3.80 14.24
C ARG A 786 4.35 4.72 15.46
N ALA A 787 4.35 4.17 16.68
CA ALA A 787 4.36 4.98 17.90
C ALA A 787 5.65 5.79 18.05
N GLU A 788 6.81 5.23 17.66
CA GLU A 788 8.08 5.98 17.63
C GLU A 788 8.03 7.16 16.65
N GLU A 789 7.54 6.92 15.41
CA GLU A 789 7.36 7.96 14.39
C GLU A 789 6.39 9.06 14.88
N PHE A 790 5.25 8.67 15.47
CA PHE A 790 4.28 9.62 16.03
C PHE A 790 4.83 10.40 17.21
N ALA A 791 5.51 9.73 18.15
CA ALA A 791 6.12 10.39 19.29
C ALA A 791 7.16 11.43 18.84
N PHE A 792 7.98 11.08 17.85
CA PHE A 792 8.92 12.00 17.25
C PHE A 792 8.20 13.21 16.64
N ALA A 793 7.20 12.99 15.79
CA ALA A 793 6.49 14.08 15.11
C ALA A 793 5.73 14.99 16.08
N LEU A 794 4.98 14.40 17.03
CA LEU A 794 4.20 15.15 18.02
C LEU A 794 5.09 16.00 18.93
N SER A 795 6.23 15.46 19.36
CA SER A 795 7.18 16.20 20.19
C SER A 795 7.73 17.45 19.49
N GLN A 796 8.02 17.37 18.20
CA GLN A 796 8.53 18.48 17.39
C GLN A 796 7.51 19.62 17.23
N VAL A 797 6.23 19.34 17.37
CA VAL A 797 5.17 20.34 17.34
C VAL A 797 4.67 20.72 18.75
N GLY A 798 5.41 20.31 19.81
CA GLY A 798 5.14 20.69 21.20
C GLY A 798 4.01 19.91 21.86
N ILE A 799 3.76 18.68 21.45
CA ILE A 799 2.80 17.73 22.05
C ILE A 799 3.62 16.59 22.65
N ASN A 800 3.71 16.55 23.98
CA ASN A 800 4.59 15.64 24.73
C ASN A 800 3.83 14.70 25.69
N GLU A 801 2.50 14.78 25.72
CA GLU A 801 1.63 13.98 26.59
C GLU A 801 0.51 13.30 25.78
#